data_da8961cb350b2e34d2fd8fd81ca5d18d
#
_entry.id   da8961cb350b2e34d2fd8fd81ca5d18d
#
_cell.length_a   1.000
_cell.length_b   1.000
_cell.length_c   1.000
_cell.angle_alpha   90.00
_cell.angle_beta   90.00
_cell.angle_gamma   90.00
#
_symmetry.space_group_name_H-M   'P 1'
#
loop_
_entity.id
_entity.type
_entity.pdbx_description
1 polymer ?
#
loop_
_entity_poly.entity_id
_entity_poly.type
_entity_poly.pdbx_seq_one_letter_code
_entity_poly.pdbx_strand_id
1 'polypeptide(L)'
;MFRNCGCSSSSDRSEKPHWDKYTYLVHKYKPTSSKDCAIHRNTVEMAGGEKGYGGFNIDDEGAFVTFDIGGNYKTLTFTMAHHSECNDEVGIVVVHADGKKVLDEKVRGYEPPRTYSIDVSDVNELKFQVAGGDVNVIVADAILWKKGEEPVNVRPEFRALPEPIELVKELKPYYISNSMSTITEKSDAPIRLNGQVYNYGLRGDMTMALIGTYDGKAYFNLHKQFSKLSFLIGCHDDVKGGAGSGWLTVKADNKIIEEIEIKEGDIAKQVVLDITGCKMLSFHTEQIEGESYAEIAQIMIYPEKKAEEAGEPGTRLAPPNPRLKDLPDACKLISSIPPYQVIGRVDKQIYSGASDYITFSMGGYKFNEGIILYQTASFFDDNLSACATFDLGNEFDYITFTSGYVGKSWNMNDDLLMVFADDELIYSAPMIATYPNQHHTVPINKCRTLRFANRGCGRLDVAAFGIGDIVAYRGKPTKNDLFVHEKPECPDEIDLIELGRPYIHYVSMSSNDKESIIRDGTSKKEYFDLNGERIYKGIVLQTSTHFSLDFGVLGDDNGADAAAAGIIGAGALGASFVATGAAVGGATIGTTVAPLGAFLMLAAGGEAVENSMAAFNTYGEYNSVTFKVGCLPKASVKSDEPEHLMIGADHNVMADIAIYETMEPQEFTVPINGCDQLIFWLANTNGTSAKYLIYDIVVTKEKLPTNIPEAFRYPMPEDEE
;
A
#
# COMPACT_ATOMS: atom_id res chain seq x y z
N MET A 1 31.86 -1.02 2.68
CA MET A 1 32.15 0.34 2.20
C MET A 1 31.68 1.31 3.27
N PHE A 2 32.56 1.70 4.16
CA PHE A 2 32.23 2.57 5.31
C PHE A 2 31.97 3.99 4.81
N ARG A 3 30.78 4.53 5.03
CA ARG A 3 30.49 5.96 4.85
C ARG A 3 30.54 6.65 6.19
N ASN A 4 31.50 7.55 6.33
CA ASN A 4 31.64 8.48 7.44
C ASN A 4 30.35 9.28 7.66
N CYS A 5 29.70 9.10 8.80
CA CYS A 5 28.71 10.03 9.32
C CYS A 5 29.45 11.26 9.87
N GLY A 6 29.45 12.34 9.09
CA GLY A 6 29.96 13.63 9.53
C GLY A 6 29.06 14.26 10.57
N CYS A 7 29.43 14.24 11.83
CA CYS A 7 28.84 15.09 12.85
C CYS A 7 29.26 16.54 12.62
N SER A 8 28.29 17.37 12.20
CA SER A 8 28.47 18.83 12.21
C SER A 8 28.47 19.30 13.66
N SER A 9 29.63 19.72 14.14
CA SER A 9 29.83 20.35 15.43
C SER A 9 29.11 21.70 15.44
N SER A 10 28.02 21.82 16.20
CA SER A 10 27.65 23.12 16.75
C SER A 10 28.76 23.58 17.69
N SER A 11 29.30 24.78 17.46
CA SER A 11 30.32 25.39 18.25
C SER A 11 29.79 25.77 19.63
N ASP A 12 29.67 24.79 20.53
CA ASP A 12 29.62 25.07 21.94
C ASP A 12 31.04 25.51 22.36
N ARG A 13 31.18 26.74 22.82
CA ARG A 13 32.38 27.17 23.52
C ARG A 13 32.45 26.31 24.77
N SER A 14 33.24 25.22 24.68
CA SER A 14 33.55 24.37 25.82
C SER A 14 34.19 25.25 26.92
N GLU A 15 33.46 25.40 28.03
CA GLU A 15 34.13 25.85 29.27
C GLU A 15 35.35 24.96 29.47
N LYS A 16 36.51 25.58 29.68
CA LYS A 16 37.74 24.83 29.93
C LYS A 16 37.50 23.91 31.11
N PRO A 17 37.83 22.61 31.00
CA PRO A 17 37.60 21.68 32.09
C PRO A 17 38.33 22.19 33.34
N HIS A 18 37.69 22.05 34.51
CA HIS A 18 38.23 22.48 35.81
C HIS A 18 39.28 21.50 36.35
N TRP A 19 40.25 21.09 35.55
CA TRP A 19 41.26 20.10 35.92
C TRP A 19 42.07 20.51 37.14
N ASP A 20 42.36 21.78 37.25
CA ASP A 20 43.14 22.33 38.33
C ASP A 20 42.38 22.34 39.67
N LYS A 21 41.06 22.12 39.64
CA LYS A 21 40.20 22.20 40.81
C LYS A 21 40.00 20.84 41.50
N TYR A 22 40.07 19.76 40.77
CA TYR A 22 39.76 18.41 41.26
C TYR A 22 40.89 17.43 40.98
N THR A 23 40.99 16.37 41.80
CA THR A 23 41.99 15.31 41.64
C THR A 23 41.44 14.19 40.75
N TYR A 24 41.61 14.31 39.44
CA TYR A 24 41.22 13.25 38.50
C TYR A 24 42.15 12.07 38.57
N LEU A 25 41.61 10.84 38.68
CA LEU A 25 42.36 9.59 38.83
C LEU A 25 43.43 9.43 37.74
N VAL A 26 43.06 9.52 36.46
CA VAL A 26 43.96 9.30 35.30
C VAL A 26 44.95 10.42 35.07
N HIS A 27 44.75 11.60 35.65
CA HIS A 27 45.72 12.71 35.62
C HIS A 27 46.74 12.60 36.73
N LYS A 28 46.31 12.16 37.89
CA LYS A 28 47.15 12.05 39.07
C LYS A 28 48.00 10.79 39.09
N TYR A 29 47.38 9.65 38.64
CA TYR A 29 48.00 8.34 38.72
C TYR A 29 48.13 7.69 37.34
N LYS A 30 49.24 6.95 37.13
CA LYS A 30 49.37 6.06 35.97
C LYS A 30 48.87 4.67 36.36
N PRO A 31 48.29 3.91 35.47
CA PRO A 31 48.01 2.50 35.74
C PRO A 31 49.24 1.73 36.16
N THR A 32 49.12 0.91 37.19
CA THR A 32 50.16 -0.02 37.62
C THR A 32 50.15 -1.31 36.79
N SER A 33 48.96 -1.72 36.34
CA SER A 33 48.75 -2.79 35.38
C SER A 33 47.48 -2.59 34.61
N SER A 34 47.42 -3.10 33.38
CA SER A 34 46.22 -3.07 32.56
C SER A 34 46.25 -4.13 31.48
N LYS A 35 45.06 -4.56 31.05
CA LYS A 35 44.83 -5.41 29.90
C LYS A 35 43.64 -4.85 29.13
N ASP A 36 43.75 -4.72 27.81
CA ASP A 36 42.73 -4.23 26.92
C ASP A 36 42.06 -2.93 27.43
N CYS A 37 42.92 -1.93 27.69
CA CYS A 37 42.56 -0.65 28.30
C CYS A 37 43.26 0.51 27.59
N ALA A 38 42.50 1.59 27.28
CA ALA A 38 43.09 2.85 26.82
C ALA A 38 42.78 3.98 27.81
N ILE A 39 43.76 4.87 28.04
CA ILE A 39 43.63 6.01 28.95
C ILE A 39 43.35 7.29 28.17
N HIS A 40 42.27 7.97 28.54
CA HIS A 40 41.82 9.24 27.95
C HIS A 40 42.05 10.39 28.93
N ARG A 41 42.91 11.31 28.57
CA ARG A 41 43.21 12.50 29.40
C ARG A 41 42.41 13.73 29.02
N ASN A 42 41.64 13.64 27.93
CA ASN A 42 40.79 14.68 27.40
C ASN A 42 39.31 14.25 27.52
N THR A 43 38.44 14.92 26.80
CA THR A 43 37.04 14.56 26.69
C THR A 43 36.92 13.19 26.01
N VAL A 44 36.07 12.33 26.54
CA VAL A 44 35.67 11.04 25.98
C VAL A 44 34.16 11.02 25.76
N GLU A 45 33.74 10.45 24.67
CA GLU A 45 32.33 10.30 24.36
C GLU A 45 31.77 9.00 24.92
N MET A 46 30.60 9.09 25.53
CA MET A 46 29.88 7.98 26.17
C MET A 46 28.54 7.77 25.52
N ALA A 47 27.96 6.60 25.70
CA ALA A 47 26.59 6.34 25.32
C ALA A 47 25.67 7.44 25.86
N GLY A 48 24.55 7.68 25.14
CA GLY A 48 23.62 8.77 25.50
C GLY A 48 24.05 10.13 24.98
N GLY A 49 25.06 10.21 24.11
CA GLY A 49 25.56 11.46 23.53
C GLY A 49 26.23 12.37 24.55
N GLU A 50 26.52 11.86 25.75
CA GLU A 50 27.15 12.61 26.84
C GLU A 50 28.66 12.56 26.71
N LYS A 51 29.33 13.62 27.18
CA LYS A 51 30.79 13.71 27.22
C LYS A 51 31.28 13.65 28.66
N GLY A 52 32.20 12.73 28.91
CA GLY A 52 32.93 12.68 30.15
C GLY A 52 34.33 13.28 29.98
N TYR A 53 35.03 13.49 31.10
CA TYR A 53 36.33 14.09 31.10
C TYR A 53 37.32 13.25 31.89
N GLY A 54 38.50 13.04 31.34
CA GLY A 54 39.58 12.30 32.01
C GLY A 54 39.14 10.92 32.49
N GLY A 55 39.38 9.89 31.69
CA GLY A 55 38.90 8.55 31.97
C GLY A 55 39.71 7.45 31.30
N PHE A 56 39.16 6.29 31.23
CA PHE A 56 39.70 5.13 30.52
C PHE A 56 38.57 4.28 29.96
N ASN A 57 38.85 3.53 28.91
CA ASN A 57 38.01 2.43 28.50
C ASN A 57 38.64 1.09 28.80
N ILE A 58 37.84 0.11 29.14
CA ILE A 58 38.16 -1.31 29.23
C ILE A 58 37.26 -2.06 28.29
N ASP A 59 37.83 -2.90 27.43
CA ASP A 59 37.18 -3.52 26.30
C ASP A 59 37.35 -5.04 26.39
N ASP A 60 36.26 -5.77 26.19
CA ASP A 60 36.16 -7.22 26.24
C ASP A 60 36.18 -7.86 27.63
N GLU A 61 35.73 -9.10 27.71
CA GLU A 61 35.76 -9.91 28.93
C GLU A 61 37.16 -10.14 29.43
N GLY A 62 37.37 -9.87 30.71
CA GLY A 62 38.65 -10.00 31.38
C GLY A 62 39.58 -8.79 31.21
N ALA A 63 39.17 -7.74 30.49
CA ALA A 63 39.85 -6.46 30.46
C ALA A 63 39.89 -5.81 31.85
N PHE A 64 40.97 -5.14 32.19
CA PHE A 64 41.08 -4.47 33.47
C PHE A 64 42.09 -3.33 33.47
N VAL A 65 41.98 -2.46 34.46
CA VAL A 65 43.00 -1.44 34.80
C VAL A 65 43.13 -1.32 36.30
N THR A 66 44.38 -1.19 36.81
CA THR A 66 44.70 -1.06 38.22
C THR A 66 45.46 0.24 38.48
N PHE A 67 45.12 0.91 39.58
CA PHE A 67 45.79 2.14 40.05
C PHE A 67 46.21 1.99 41.50
N ASP A 68 47.42 2.45 41.83
CA ASP A 68 47.89 2.63 43.21
C ASP A 68 47.57 4.08 43.64
N ILE A 69 46.61 4.25 44.58
CA ILE A 69 46.15 5.55 45.09
C ILE A 69 46.69 5.90 46.44
N GLY A 70 47.44 4.97 47.10
CA GLY A 70 48.21 5.19 48.29
C GLY A 70 47.46 5.55 49.56
N GLY A 71 46.20 5.14 49.74
CA GLY A 71 45.41 5.29 50.96
C GLY A 71 45.03 6.71 51.37
N ASN A 72 45.20 7.72 50.51
CA ASN A 72 45.13 9.14 50.88
C ASN A 72 43.69 9.76 50.64
N TYR A 73 42.74 8.99 50.19
CA TYR A 73 41.40 9.50 49.79
C TYR A 73 40.32 8.81 50.60
N LYS A 74 39.14 9.47 50.67
CA LYS A 74 37.96 8.94 51.31
C LYS A 74 36.94 8.41 50.29
N THR A 75 36.74 9.15 49.23
CA THR A 75 35.68 8.84 48.24
C THR A 75 36.24 8.91 46.83
N LEU A 76 35.82 8.00 45.98
CA LEU A 76 35.96 8.09 44.54
C LEU A 76 34.59 8.24 43.90
N THR A 77 34.39 9.32 43.13
CA THR A 77 33.21 9.46 42.26
C THR A 77 33.65 9.25 40.83
N PHE A 78 32.84 8.57 40.03
CA PHE A 78 33.09 8.38 38.61
C PHE A 78 31.78 8.15 37.85
N THR A 79 31.81 8.39 36.54
CA THR A 79 30.71 8.07 35.64
C THR A 79 31.13 6.88 34.78
N MET A 80 30.21 5.92 34.65
CA MET A 80 30.42 4.72 33.85
C MET A 80 29.31 4.59 32.81
N ALA A 81 29.69 4.26 31.58
CA ALA A 81 28.80 4.02 30.48
C ALA A 81 29.47 3.13 29.43
N HIS A 82 28.73 2.67 28.47
CA HIS A 82 29.26 2.10 27.24
C HIS A 82 29.98 3.19 26.41
N HIS A 83 30.90 2.80 25.55
CA HIS A 83 31.51 3.68 24.56
C HIS A 83 30.41 4.24 23.60
N SER A 84 30.71 5.36 22.94
CA SER A 84 29.75 6.06 22.04
C SER A 84 29.23 5.22 20.86
N GLU A 85 29.92 4.16 20.48
CA GLU A 85 29.42 3.16 19.53
C GLU A 85 28.45 2.24 20.25
N CYS A 86 27.24 2.74 20.46
CA CYS A 86 26.19 1.98 21.14
C CYS A 86 25.79 0.74 20.33
N ASN A 87 25.62 -0.36 21.05
CA ASN A 87 25.18 -1.63 20.52
C ASN A 87 24.30 -2.35 21.55
N ASP A 88 23.88 -3.57 21.30
CA ASP A 88 23.10 -4.40 22.22
C ASP A 88 23.99 -5.18 23.21
N GLU A 89 25.29 -4.88 23.30
CA GLU A 89 26.23 -5.53 24.21
C GLU A 89 25.86 -5.31 25.67
N VAL A 90 26.18 -6.30 26.46
CA VAL A 90 25.90 -6.31 27.89
C VAL A 90 27.11 -6.91 28.62
N GLY A 91 27.67 -6.16 29.55
CA GLY A 91 28.76 -6.66 30.36
C GLY A 91 28.57 -6.40 31.85
N ILE A 92 29.37 -7.05 32.65
CA ILE A 92 29.41 -6.87 34.09
C ILE A 92 30.75 -6.21 34.43
N VAL A 93 30.69 -5.03 35.06
CA VAL A 93 31.88 -4.30 35.53
C VAL A 93 31.99 -4.44 37.04
N VAL A 94 33.13 -4.89 37.47
CA VAL A 94 33.46 -5.04 38.91
C VAL A 94 34.57 -4.09 39.29
N VAL A 95 34.39 -3.39 40.42
CA VAL A 95 35.48 -2.57 41.03
C VAL A 95 35.95 -3.22 42.31
N HIS A 96 37.24 -3.41 42.41
CA HIS A 96 37.92 -3.91 43.62
C HIS A 96 38.74 -2.81 44.28
N ALA A 97 38.72 -2.74 45.61
CA ALA A 97 39.51 -1.93 46.48
C ALA A 97 40.34 -2.85 47.37
N ASP A 98 41.67 -2.83 47.25
CA ASP A 98 42.60 -3.76 47.89
C ASP A 98 42.16 -5.24 47.78
N GLY A 99 41.72 -5.63 46.56
CA GLY A 99 41.24 -6.97 46.25
C GLY A 99 39.82 -7.29 46.70
N LYS A 100 39.16 -6.42 47.47
CA LYS A 100 37.78 -6.59 47.91
C LYS A 100 36.81 -5.96 46.89
N LYS A 101 35.83 -6.69 46.45
CA LYS A 101 34.77 -6.17 45.57
C LYS A 101 33.94 -5.08 46.27
N VAL A 102 33.90 -3.87 45.71
CA VAL A 102 33.16 -2.71 46.24
C VAL A 102 32.02 -2.26 45.31
N LEU A 103 32.05 -2.65 44.03
CA LEU A 103 30.98 -2.41 43.08
C LEU A 103 30.87 -3.59 42.14
N ASP A 104 29.63 -3.92 41.73
CA ASP A 104 29.28 -4.95 40.76
C ASP A 104 28.07 -4.46 39.98
N GLU A 105 28.29 -4.00 38.74
CA GLU A 105 27.27 -3.34 37.98
C GLU A 105 27.16 -3.91 36.57
N LYS A 106 25.92 -4.04 36.10
CA LYS A 106 25.60 -4.41 34.74
C LYS A 106 25.57 -3.15 33.87
N VAL A 107 26.42 -3.11 32.84
CA VAL A 107 26.47 -2.05 31.81
C VAL A 107 25.89 -2.58 30.53
N ARG A 108 24.95 -1.84 29.95
CA ARG A 108 24.35 -2.15 28.63
C ARG A 108 24.72 -1.07 27.63
N GLY A 109 24.98 -1.46 26.38
CA GLY A 109 25.47 -0.60 25.32
C GLY A 109 24.62 0.62 25.02
N TYR A 110 23.34 0.56 25.31
CA TYR A 110 22.39 1.64 25.06
C TYR A 110 22.00 2.45 26.32
N GLU A 111 22.49 2.09 27.52
CA GLU A 111 22.09 2.81 28.74
C GLU A 111 22.85 4.14 28.86
N PRO A 112 22.16 5.25 29.24
CA PRO A 112 22.85 6.52 29.52
C PRO A 112 23.80 6.40 30.69
N PRO A 113 24.85 7.23 30.71
CA PRO A 113 25.87 7.20 31.77
C PRO A 113 25.27 7.28 33.17
N ARG A 114 25.87 6.48 34.09
CA ARG A 114 25.51 6.47 35.52
C ARG A 114 26.69 6.93 36.33
N THR A 115 26.43 7.79 37.33
CA THR A 115 27.47 8.25 38.27
C THR A 115 27.46 7.41 39.53
N TYR A 116 28.64 6.99 39.98
CA TYR A 116 28.86 6.17 41.14
C TYR A 116 29.69 6.92 42.17
N SER A 117 29.51 6.57 43.43
CA SER A 117 30.32 7.05 44.54
C SER A 117 30.68 5.86 45.43
N ILE A 118 31.96 5.58 45.59
CA ILE A 118 32.47 4.48 46.44
C ILE A 118 33.40 5.00 47.50
N ASP A 119 33.36 4.33 48.69
CA ASP A 119 34.29 4.60 49.77
C ASP A 119 35.64 3.94 49.43
N VAL A 120 36.71 4.76 49.44
CA VAL A 120 38.08 4.34 49.18
C VAL A 120 38.99 4.74 50.36
N SER A 121 38.42 4.82 51.58
CA SER A 121 39.17 5.10 52.81
C SER A 121 40.22 4.03 53.03
N ASP A 122 41.47 4.47 53.22
CA ASP A 122 42.64 3.62 53.45
C ASP A 122 42.97 2.59 52.34
N VAL A 123 42.38 2.77 51.14
CA VAL A 123 42.56 1.90 49.96
C VAL A 123 43.86 2.30 49.26
N ASN A 124 44.74 1.32 49.03
CA ASN A 124 45.95 1.52 48.24
C ASN A 124 45.75 1.20 46.78
N GLU A 125 45.10 0.08 46.46
CA GLU A 125 44.88 -0.39 45.11
C GLU A 125 43.44 -0.35 44.68
N LEU A 126 43.16 0.25 43.52
CA LEU A 126 41.85 0.22 42.84
C LEU A 126 41.99 -0.55 41.53
N LYS A 127 41.11 -1.54 41.30
CA LYS A 127 41.04 -2.28 40.05
C LYS A 127 39.63 -2.21 39.50
N PHE A 128 39.49 -1.79 38.23
CA PHE A 128 38.29 -1.88 37.42
C PHE A 128 38.44 -3.04 36.46
N GLN A 129 37.44 -3.88 36.34
CA GLN A 129 37.50 -5.06 35.48
C GLN A 129 36.13 -5.36 34.83
N VAL A 130 36.15 -5.75 33.56
CA VAL A 130 34.98 -6.41 32.88
C VAL A 130 35.05 -7.88 33.30
N ALA A 131 34.10 -8.27 34.15
CA ALA A 131 34.05 -9.62 34.74
C ALA A 131 33.24 -10.62 33.94
N GLY A 132 32.48 -10.17 32.95
CA GLY A 132 31.70 -11.01 32.06
C GLY A 132 31.01 -10.20 30.98
N GLY A 133 30.76 -10.86 29.83
CA GLY A 133 30.14 -10.27 28.65
C GLY A 133 31.16 -9.48 27.80
N ASP A 134 30.78 -9.27 26.55
CA ASP A 134 31.51 -8.48 25.58
C ASP A 134 30.96 -7.06 25.63
N VAL A 135 31.76 -6.10 26.15
CA VAL A 135 31.31 -4.72 26.35
C VAL A 135 32.52 -3.77 26.43
N ASN A 136 32.46 -2.69 25.66
CA ASN A 136 33.42 -1.60 25.75
C ASN A 136 32.92 -0.54 26.74
N VAL A 137 33.49 -0.49 27.92
CA VAL A 137 33.08 0.39 29.02
C VAL A 137 33.99 1.58 29.16
N ILE A 138 33.40 2.76 29.18
CA ILE A 138 34.07 4.01 29.55
C ILE A 138 33.81 4.29 31.03
N VAL A 139 34.91 4.57 31.74
CA VAL A 139 34.89 5.20 33.06
C VAL A 139 35.47 6.59 32.92
N ALA A 140 34.70 7.62 33.18
CA ALA A 140 35.10 9.02 33.04
C ALA A 140 34.75 9.83 34.31
N ASP A 141 35.19 11.07 34.38
CA ASP A 141 34.98 11.96 35.53
C ASP A 141 35.36 11.30 36.86
N ALA A 142 36.40 10.46 36.81
CA ALA A 142 36.89 9.73 37.99
C ALA A 142 37.69 10.65 38.92
N ILE A 143 37.03 11.13 39.98
CA ILE A 143 37.58 12.14 40.90
C ILE A 143 37.78 11.53 42.31
N LEU A 144 39.00 11.71 42.85
CA LEU A 144 39.39 11.29 44.20
C LEU A 144 39.19 12.47 45.16
N TRP A 145 38.41 12.24 46.23
CA TRP A 145 38.08 13.22 47.27
C TRP A 145 38.81 12.87 48.57
N LYS A 146 39.46 13.85 49.17
CA LYS A 146 40.13 13.66 50.45
C LYS A 146 39.15 13.66 51.62
N LYS A 147 39.59 13.21 52.80
CA LYS A 147 38.80 13.32 54.02
C LYS A 147 38.47 14.77 54.34
N GLY A 148 37.21 15.09 54.50
CA GLY A 148 36.71 16.45 54.73
C GLY A 148 36.29 17.20 53.46
N GLU A 149 36.53 16.65 52.26
CA GLU A 149 35.98 17.16 50.99
C GLU A 149 34.63 16.48 50.71
N GLU A 150 33.66 17.25 50.31
CA GLU A 150 32.33 16.72 49.88
C GLU A 150 32.31 16.58 48.36
N PRO A 151 31.92 15.38 47.85
CA PRO A 151 31.76 15.17 46.43
C PRO A 151 30.71 16.11 45.81
N VAL A 152 31.07 16.74 44.68
CA VAL A 152 30.17 17.60 43.93
C VAL A 152 29.97 17.01 42.51
N ASN A 153 28.80 17.26 41.94
CA ASN A 153 28.56 16.89 40.55
C ASN A 153 29.37 17.87 39.66
N VAL A 154 30.30 17.33 38.91
CA VAL A 154 31.18 18.13 38.00
C VAL A 154 30.61 18.17 36.57
N ARG A 155 29.56 17.43 36.31
CA ARG A 155 28.94 17.39 34.98
C ARG A 155 28.00 18.57 34.82
N PRO A 156 27.94 19.19 33.62
CA PRO A 156 27.01 20.25 33.37
C PRO A 156 25.58 19.73 33.55
N GLU A 157 24.77 20.47 34.27
CA GLU A 157 23.33 20.17 34.36
C GLU A 157 22.69 20.42 32.99
N PHE A 158 21.87 19.49 32.57
CA PHE A 158 21.03 19.70 31.38
C PHE A 158 20.11 20.88 31.65
N ARG A 159 20.12 21.87 30.74
CA ARG A 159 19.25 23.03 30.86
C ARG A 159 17.81 22.59 30.62
N ALA A 160 16.95 22.77 31.64
CA ALA A 160 15.53 22.48 31.52
C ALA A 160 14.89 23.28 30.37
N LEU A 161 14.16 22.62 29.51
CA LEU A 161 13.37 23.23 28.47
C LEU A 161 11.98 23.53 29.05
N PRO A 162 11.54 24.81 29.08
CA PRO A 162 10.31 25.21 29.77
C PRO A 162 9.04 24.88 29.00
N GLU A 163 9.14 24.70 27.68
CA GLU A 163 8.04 24.50 26.78
C GLU A 163 8.04 23.07 26.20
N PRO A 164 6.89 22.57 25.75
CA PRO A 164 6.83 21.33 25.00
C PRO A 164 7.72 21.39 23.76
N ILE A 165 8.40 20.31 23.46
CA ILE A 165 9.27 20.21 22.27
C ILE A 165 8.91 19.02 21.42
N GLU A 166 9.16 19.14 20.12
CA GLU A 166 9.12 18.00 19.21
C GLU A 166 10.43 17.23 19.31
N LEU A 167 10.33 15.96 19.76
CA LEU A 167 11.48 15.18 20.19
C LEU A 167 12.56 15.07 19.12
N VAL A 168 12.19 14.62 17.91
CA VAL A 168 13.16 14.37 16.83
C VAL A 168 13.78 15.66 16.28
N LYS A 169 13.04 16.77 16.37
CA LYS A 169 13.52 18.08 15.92
C LYS A 169 14.56 18.67 16.86
N GLU A 170 14.32 18.60 18.17
CA GLU A 170 15.11 19.29 19.18
C GLU A 170 16.16 18.38 19.84
N LEU A 171 15.85 17.08 19.99
CA LEU A 171 16.75 16.09 20.57
C LEU A 171 17.03 14.99 19.54
N LYS A 172 18.31 14.78 19.25
CA LYS A 172 18.71 13.66 18.40
C LYS A 172 18.74 12.37 19.22
N PRO A 173 18.33 11.23 18.65
CA PRO A 173 18.59 9.96 19.28
C PRO A 173 20.10 9.76 19.41
N TYR A 174 20.55 9.30 20.55
CA TYR A 174 21.96 8.96 20.72
C TYR A 174 22.30 7.57 20.17
N TYR A 175 21.28 6.74 20.01
CA TYR A 175 21.36 5.47 19.31
C TYR A 175 20.17 5.30 18.40
N ILE A 176 20.43 4.79 17.21
CA ILE A 176 19.40 4.40 16.25
C ILE A 176 19.90 3.18 15.47
N SER A 177 19.12 2.11 15.43
CA SER A 177 19.45 0.89 14.68
C SER A 177 19.29 1.10 13.17
N ASN A 178 19.88 0.19 12.38
CA ASN A 178 19.79 0.26 10.91
C ASN A 178 18.36 0.12 10.37
N SER A 179 17.47 -0.52 11.14
CA SER A 179 16.04 -0.71 10.79
C SER A 179 15.15 0.45 11.27
N MET A 180 15.73 1.53 11.77
CA MET A 180 15.00 2.73 12.14
C MET A 180 15.71 3.98 11.60
N SER A 181 14.95 4.97 11.17
CA SER A 181 15.47 6.24 10.68
C SER A 181 14.75 7.42 11.31
N THR A 182 15.48 8.55 11.45
CA THR A 182 14.88 9.84 11.79
C THR A 182 14.43 10.55 10.53
N ILE A 183 13.17 10.99 10.51
CA ILE A 183 12.63 11.81 9.46
C ILE A 183 12.68 13.28 9.88
N THR A 184 13.18 14.12 9.00
CA THR A 184 13.33 15.57 9.20
C THR A 184 12.97 16.29 7.92
N GLU A 185 12.86 17.62 7.94
CA GLU A 185 12.60 18.45 6.73
C GLU A 185 13.58 18.20 5.58
N LYS A 186 14.73 17.60 5.85
CA LYS A 186 15.75 17.27 4.84
C LYS A 186 15.63 15.85 4.29
N SER A 187 14.70 15.07 4.80
CA SER A 187 14.48 13.71 4.36
C SER A 187 13.74 13.71 3.02
N ASP A 188 14.16 12.84 2.09
CA ASP A 188 13.58 12.74 0.75
C ASP A 188 12.11 12.28 0.76
N ALA A 189 11.71 11.56 1.81
CA ALA A 189 10.36 11.05 1.98
C ALA A 189 9.84 11.42 3.38
N PRO A 190 8.87 12.36 3.49
CA PRO A 190 8.24 12.70 4.76
C PRO A 190 7.37 11.55 5.27
N ILE A 191 6.98 11.60 6.53
CA ILE A 191 5.99 10.70 7.12
C ILE A 191 4.61 11.03 6.53
N ARG A 192 3.87 9.98 6.18
CA ARG A 192 2.49 10.09 5.73
C ARG A 192 1.61 9.17 6.55
N LEU A 193 0.62 9.75 7.23
CA LEU A 193 -0.35 9.03 8.05
C LEU A 193 -1.75 9.58 7.78
N ASN A 194 -2.65 8.72 7.31
CA ASN A 194 -4.04 9.04 7.01
C ASN A 194 -4.20 10.28 6.10
N GLY A 195 -3.43 10.35 5.02
CA GLY A 195 -3.43 11.45 4.08
C GLY A 195 -2.76 12.73 4.58
N GLN A 196 -2.18 12.74 5.77
CA GLN A 196 -1.49 13.89 6.35
C GLN A 196 0.03 13.72 6.27
N VAL A 197 0.74 14.83 6.06
CA VAL A 197 2.20 14.85 5.92
C VAL A 197 2.84 15.44 7.17
N TYR A 198 3.86 14.74 7.70
CA TYR A 198 4.64 15.17 8.86
C TYR A 198 6.13 15.18 8.51
N ASN A 199 6.80 16.28 8.86
CA ASN A 199 8.20 16.50 8.51
C ASN A 199 9.19 15.99 9.56
N TYR A 200 8.71 15.61 10.74
CA TYR A 200 9.54 15.12 11.84
C TYR A 200 8.95 13.86 12.45
N GLY A 201 9.81 12.89 12.74
CA GLY A 201 9.41 11.66 13.41
C GLY A 201 10.41 10.51 13.24
N LEU A 202 9.95 9.30 13.50
CA LEU A 202 10.71 8.08 13.33
C LEU A 202 10.01 7.17 12.33
N ARG A 203 10.79 6.51 11.49
CA ARG A 203 10.33 5.44 10.60
C ARG A 203 11.03 4.16 10.95
N GLY A 204 10.28 3.15 11.40
CA GLY A 204 10.75 1.80 11.60
C GLY A 204 10.50 0.95 10.37
N ASP A 205 11.55 0.32 9.84
CA ASP A 205 11.44 -0.64 8.75
C ASP A 205 10.95 -1.98 9.33
N MET A 206 9.82 -2.47 8.83
CA MET A 206 9.21 -3.73 9.20
C MET A 206 9.19 -4.68 7.99
N THR A 207 10.21 -4.62 7.13
CA THR A 207 10.33 -5.52 5.99
C THR A 207 10.95 -6.85 6.40
N MET A 208 10.53 -7.94 5.76
CA MET A 208 11.04 -9.26 6.05
C MET A 208 12.47 -9.43 5.51
N ALA A 209 13.43 -9.71 6.38
CA ALA A 209 14.75 -10.15 5.93
C ALA A 209 14.71 -11.61 5.53
N LEU A 210 15.49 -11.98 4.51
CA LEU A 210 15.75 -13.38 4.16
C LEU A 210 16.36 -14.19 5.34
N ILE A 211 16.93 -13.51 6.32
CA ILE A 211 17.53 -14.10 7.52
C ILE A 211 17.30 -13.16 8.70
N GLY A 212 16.25 -13.41 9.51
CA GLY A 212 15.98 -12.72 10.77
C GLY A 212 14.90 -11.62 10.69
N THR A 213 14.48 -11.13 11.85
CA THR A 213 13.56 -10.00 11.99
C THR A 213 14.35 -8.69 12.10
N TYR A 214 13.88 -7.64 11.43
CA TYR A 214 14.45 -6.30 11.61
C TYR A 214 13.78 -5.61 12.79
N ASP A 215 14.52 -5.45 13.89
CA ASP A 215 14.08 -4.66 15.04
C ASP A 215 14.56 -3.23 14.87
N GLY A 216 13.64 -2.30 14.66
CA GLY A 216 13.94 -0.88 14.68
C GLY A 216 14.06 -0.37 16.11
N LYS A 217 15.12 0.34 16.46
CA LYS A 217 15.32 0.89 17.81
C LYS A 217 15.83 2.33 17.74
N ALA A 218 15.25 3.22 18.55
CA ALA A 218 15.74 4.57 18.77
C ALA A 218 15.73 4.91 20.26
N TYR A 219 16.83 5.49 20.77
CA TYR A 219 16.99 5.84 22.18
C TYR A 219 17.28 7.32 22.34
N PHE A 220 16.58 7.95 23.30
CA PHE A 220 16.69 9.37 23.62
C PHE A 220 17.01 9.56 25.11
N ASN A 221 17.93 10.47 25.39
CA ASN A 221 18.22 10.89 26.76
C ASN A 221 17.36 12.11 27.13
N LEU A 222 16.38 11.90 28.00
CA LEU A 222 15.45 12.95 28.43
C LEU A 222 15.91 13.69 29.70
N HIS A 223 17.04 13.29 30.28
CA HIS A 223 17.61 13.91 31.48
C HIS A 223 16.62 14.08 32.65
N LYS A 224 15.55 13.30 32.72
CA LYS A 224 14.46 13.39 33.71
C LYS A 224 13.69 14.72 33.73
N GLN A 225 13.68 15.46 32.60
CA GLN A 225 13.11 16.80 32.51
C GLN A 225 11.65 16.84 32.07
N PHE A 226 11.12 15.73 31.62
CA PHE A 226 9.78 15.64 31.04
C PHE A 226 8.88 14.69 31.82
N SER A 227 7.58 14.95 31.76
CA SER A 227 6.58 14.17 32.49
C SER A 227 5.57 13.49 31.58
N LYS A 228 5.31 14.03 30.39
CA LYS A 228 4.44 13.38 29.42
C LYS A 228 5.04 13.32 28.03
N LEU A 229 4.63 12.28 27.27
CA LEU A 229 4.93 12.03 25.89
C LEU A 229 3.62 11.93 25.11
N SER A 230 3.49 12.58 23.95
CA SER A 230 2.41 12.27 23.00
C SER A 230 2.98 12.06 21.59
N PHE A 231 2.36 11.17 20.83
CA PHE A 231 2.76 10.91 19.45
C PHE A 231 1.61 10.29 18.65
N LEU A 232 1.76 10.31 17.33
CA LEU A 232 0.93 9.55 16.40
C LEU A 232 1.70 8.32 15.93
N ILE A 233 1.01 7.20 15.77
CA ILE A 233 1.59 5.94 15.28
C ILE A 233 0.64 5.26 14.31
N GLY A 234 1.16 4.78 13.19
CA GLY A 234 0.44 4.02 12.17
C GLY A 234 1.39 3.43 11.13
N CYS A 235 0.84 2.75 10.15
CA CYS A 235 1.60 2.33 8.97
C CYS A 235 1.72 3.49 7.98
N HIS A 236 2.77 3.47 7.16
CA HIS A 236 2.98 4.45 6.11
C HIS A 236 1.91 4.35 5.01
N ASP A 237 1.37 5.49 4.56
CA ASP A 237 0.28 5.54 3.56
C ASP A 237 0.65 4.93 2.19
N ASP A 238 1.92 4.95 1.78
CA ASP A 238 2.36 4.55 0.43
C ASP A 238 2.89 3.10 0.39
N VAL A 239 2.47 2.21 1.29
CA VAL A 239 2.99 0.83 1.34
C VAL A 239 2.50 0.01 0.15
N LYS A 240 3.44 -0.69 -0.48
CA LYS A 240 3.23 -1.50 -1.68
C LYS A 240 3.14 -2.97 -1.29
N GLY A 241 1.94 -3.48 -1.22
CA GLY A 241 1.75 -4.89 -1.52
C GLY A 241 1.58 -5.89 -0.40
N GLY A 242 1.00 -5.56 0.73
CA GLY A 242 0.62 -6.61 1.65
C GLY A 242 -0.03 -6.09 2.93
N ALA A 243 -0.78 -6.93 3.61
CA ALA A 243 -1.30 -6.64 4.94
C ALA A 243 -0.16 -6.69 5.97
N GLY A 244 0.71 -5.67 5.97
CA GLY A 244 1.81 -5.57 6.93
C GLY A 244 1.30 -5.25 8.33
N SER A 245 1.83 -5.94 9.32
CA SER A 245 1.55 -5.67 10.73
C SER A 245 2.81 -5.75 11.57
N GLY A 246 2.80 -5.03 12.69
CA GLY A 246 3.92 -5.00 13.61
C GLY A 246 3.55 -4.48 14.98
N TRP A 247 4.53 -4.42 15.85
CA TRP A 247 4.41 -3.84 17.17
C TRP A 247 5.30 -2.61 17.32
N LEU A 248 4.78 -1.59 18.00
CA LEU A 248 5.58 -0.55 18.61
C LEU A 248 5.62 -0.76 20.11
N THR A 249 6.82 -0.96 20.67
CA THR A 249 7.04 -0.99 22.11
C THR A 249 7.73 0.30 22.55
N VAL A 250 7.14 1.02 23.48
CA VAL A 250 7.73 2.22 24.10
C VAL A 250 8.22 1.86 25.50
N LYS A 251 9.51 2.22 25.77
CA LYS A 251 10.11 1.94 27.09
C LYS A 251 10.62 3.22 27.74
N ALA A 252 10.38 3.35 29.05
CA ALA A 252 10.99 4.34 29.92
C ALA A 252 11.97 3.66 30.87
N ASP A 253 13.24 4.04 30.84
CA ASP A 253 14.31 3.43 31.64
C ASP A 253 14.32 1.88 31.57
N ASN A 254 14.19 1.33 30.36
CA ASN A 254 14.09 -0.11 30.03
C ASN A 254 12.78 -0.81 30.49
N LYS A 255 11.86 -0.10 31.13
CA LYS A 255 10.55 -0.64 31.47
C LYS A 255 9.57 -0.36 30.33
N ILE A 256 8.88 -1.38 29.85
CA ILE A 256 7.79 -1.22 28.90
C ILE A 256 6.69 -0.38 29.57
N ILE A 257 6.29 0.70 28.89
CA ILE A 257 5.20 1.57 29.31
C ILE A 257 4.01 1.53 28.36
N GLU A 258 4.21 1.05 27.11
CA GLU A 258 3.14 0.84 26.14
C GLU A 258 3.60 -0.16 25.09
N GLU A 259 2.66 -0.99 24.60
CA GLU A 259 2.81 -1.86 23.41
C GLU A 259 1.60 -1.67 22.52
N ILE A 260 1.84 -1.34 21.25
CA ILE A 260 0.81 -0.94 20.30
C ILE A 260 0.91 -1.79 19.05
N GLU A 261 -0.10 -2.57 18.76
CA GLU A 261 -0.22 -3.24 17.47
C GLU A 261 -0.56 -2.23 16.38
N ILE A 262 0.17 -2.33 15.26
CA ILE A 262 0.03 -1.49 14.07
C ILE A 262 -0.34 -2.42 12.92
N LYS A 263 -1.39 -2.06 12.19
CA LYS A 263 -1.82 -2.80 11.00
C LYS A 263 -1.94 -1.85 9.83
N GLU A 264 -1.57 -2.33 8.67
CA GLU A 264 -1.78 -1.60 7.43
C GLU A 264 -3.28 -1.37 7.21
N GLY A 265 -3.65 -0.14 6.85
CA GLY A 265 -5.04 0.26 6.65
C GLY A 265 -5.77 0.76 7.88
N ASP A 266 -5.23 0.54 9.06
CA ASP A 266 -5.78 1.13 10.27
C ASP A 266 -5.61 2.66 10.27
N ILE A 267 -6.58 3.36 10.85
CA ILE A 267 -6.38 4.76 11.20
C ILE A 267 -5.27 4.85 12.25
N ALA A 268 -4.35 5.79 12.06
CA ALA A 268 -3.28 6.07 13.01
C ALA A 268 -3.84 6.29 14.41
N LYS A 269 -3.06 5.90 15.41
CA LYS A 269 -3.43 6.06 16.83
C LYS A 269 -2.69 7.27 17.41
N GLN A 270 -3.37 8.06 18.23
CA GLN A 270 -2.76 9.05 19.10
C GLN A 270 -2.51 8.44 20.45
N VAL A 271 -1.30 8.54 20.93
CA VAL A 271 -0.84 7.95 22.20
C VAL A 271 -0.37 9.05 23.13
N VAL A 272 -0.77 8.99 24.40
CA VAL A 272 -0.29 9.89 25.45
C VAL A 272 0.17 9.03 26.63
N LEU A 273 1.43 9.18 27.04
CA LEU A 273 2.07 8.38 28.10
C LEU A 273 2.65 9.24 29.20
N ASP A 274 2.64 8.71 30.43
CA ASP A 274 3.39 9.26 31.55
C ASP A 274 4.85 8.79 31.48
N ILE A 275 5.77 9.74 31.43
CA ILE A 275 7.21 9.52 31.40
C ILE A 275 7.90 10.26 32.54
N THR A 276 7.18 10.58 33.62
CA THR A 276 7.71 11.33 34.75
C THR A 276 8.97 10.69 35.32
N GLY A 277 10.05 11.46 35.37
CA GLY A 277 11.35 11.01 35.87
C GLY A 277 12.12 10.08 34.93
N CYS A 278 11.63 9.83 33.72
CA CYS A 278 12.33 9.04 32.71
C CYS A 278 13.64 9.71 32.29
N LYS A 279 14.74 8.98 32.39
CA LYS A 279 16.02 9.40 31.85
C LYS A 279 16.20 8.95 30.42
N MET A 280 15.84 7.69 30.12
CA MET A 280 16.00 7.06 28.81
C MET A 280 14.64 6.68 28.24
N LEU A 281 14.25 7.31 27.16
CA LEU A 281 13.08 6.93 26.34
C LEU A 281 13.52 6.13 25.14
N SER A 282 12.86 5.03 24.84
CA SER A 282 13.14 4.29 23.62
C SER A 282 11.86 3.83 22.89
N PHE A 283 11.96 3.78 21.57
CA PHE A 283 10.96 3.26 20.65
C PHE A 283 11.54 2.03 19.98
N HIS A 284 10.82 0.93 19.98
CA HIS A 284 11.19 -0.32 19.34
C HIS A 284 10.07 -0.75 18.41
N THR A 285 10.39 -1.03 17.16
CA THR A 285 9.45 -1.57 16.18
C THR A 285 9.84 -3.01 15.86
N GLU A 286 8.85 -3.89 15.79
CA GLU A 286 9.02 -5.30 15.47
C GLU A 286 7.96 -5.71 14.44
N GLN A 287 8.37 -6.45 13.42
CA GLN A 287 7.47 -6.99 12.40
C GLN A 287 6.73 -8.21 12.94
N ILE A 288 5.43 -8.33 12.61
CA ILE A 288 4.65 -9.55 12.81
C ILE A 288 4.47 -10.25 11.46
N GLU A 289 3.97 -9.54 10.45
CA GLU A 289 3.57 -10.11 9.16
C GLU A 289 3.69 -9.07 8.05
N GLY A 290 3.90 -9.54 6.80
CA GLY A 290 3.95 -8.69 5.61
C GLY A 290 5.14 -7.73 5.57
N GLU A 291 5.11 -6.75 4.69
CA GLU A 291 6.10 -5.68 4.57
C GLU A 291 5.43 -4.34 4.84
N SER A 292 5.91 -3.57 5.79
CA SER A 292 5.38 -2.26 6.13
C SER A 292 6.41 -1.35 6.80
N TYR A 293 6.06 -0.08 7.00
CA TYR A 293 6.83 0.88 7.78
C TYR A 293 5.96 1.40 8.92
N ALA A 294 6.49 1.28 10.16
CA ALA A 294 5.91 1.96 11.30
C ALA A 294 6.32 3.43 11.29
N GLU A 295 5.36 4.32 11.21
CA GLU A 295 5.57 5.76 11.21
C GLU A 295 5.15 6.36 12.55
N ILE A 296 6.09 7.00 13.23
CA ILE A 296 5.86 7.69 14.51
C ILE A 296 6.04 9.18 14.26
N ALA A 297 4.97 9.95 14.29
CA ALA A 297 4.95 11.38 13.99
C ALA A 297 4.52 12.24 15.17
N GLN A 298 4.78 13.54 15.11
CA GLN A 298 4.41 14.51 16.15
C GLN A 298 4.81 14.02 17.56
N ILE A 299 6.04 13.57 17.69
CA ILE A 299 6.56 13.07 18.97
C ILE A 299 6.85 14.25 19.89
N MET A 300 5.85 14.62 20.70
CA MET A 300 5.91 15.75 21.62
C MET A 300 6.21 15.29 23.03
N ILE A 301 7.16 15.95 23.69
CA ILE A 301 7.47 15.74 25.10
C ILE A 301 7.20 17.01 25.89
N TYR A 302 6.59 16.86 27.07
CA TYR A 302 6.02 17.95 27.86
C TYR A 302 6.71 17.99 29.23
N PRO A 303 7.24 19.16 29.63
CA PRO A 303 7.70 19.34 31.00
C PRO A 303 6.51 19.31 31.98
N GLU A 304 6.75 19.03 33.26
CA GLU A 304 5.69 18.87 34.29
C GLU A 304 4.69 20.03 34.29
N LYS A 305 5.16 21.26 34.19
CA LYS A 305 4.30 22.46 34.19
C LYS A 305 3.36 22.59 33.01
N LYS A 306 3.61 21.83 31.94
CA LYS A 306 2.85 21.83 30.67
C LYS A 306 2.25 20.46 30.36
N ALA A 307 2.29 19.55 31.31
CA ALA A 307 1.83 18.17 31.12
C ALA A 307 0.34 18.07 30.72
N GLU A 308 -0.49 19.00 31.18
CA GLU A 308 -1.92 19.05 30.84
C GLU A 308 -2.17 19.30 29.33
N GLU A 309 -1.24 19.99 28.65
CA GLU A 309 -1.34 20.25 27.21
C GLU A 309 -1.24 18.98 26.36
N ALA A 310 -0.63 17.89 26.88
CA ALA A 310 -0.57 16.59 26.21
C ALA A 310 -1.95 15.89 26.16
N GLY A 311 -2.88 16.25 27.04
CA GLY A 311 -4.13 15.57 27.25
C GLY A 311 -4.04 14.38 28.22
N GLU A 312 -5.13 13.60 28.31
CA GLU A 312 -5.21 12.43 29.17
C GLU A 312 -4.37 11.27 28.62
N PRO A 313 -3.67 10.52 29.50
CA PRO A 313 -2.96 9.31 29.11
C PRO A 313 -3.89 8.27 28.47
N GLY A 314 -3.34 7.55 27.50
CA GLY A 314 -4.03 6.46 26.81
C GLY A 314 -3.82 6.47 25.31
N THR A 315 -4.31 5.42 24.66
CA THR A 315 -4.25 5.22 23.21
C THR A 315 -5.64 5.36 22.63
N ARG A 316 -5.79 6.19 21.59
CA ARG A 316 -7.06 6.47 20.90
C ARG A 316 -6.81 6.68 19.42
N LEU A 317 -7.85 6.62 18.59
CA LEU A 317 -7.72 6.98 17.18
C LEU A 317 -7.23 8.42 17.04
N ALA A 318 -6.33 8.65 16.09
CA ALA A 318 -5.88 10.00 15.77
C ALA A 318 -7.07 10.89 15.36
N PRO A 319 -7.06 12.18 15.71
CA PRO A 319 -8.12 13.08 15.30
C PRO A 319 -8.19 13.16 13.77
N PRO A 320 -9.37 13.37 13.19
CA PRO A 320 -9.52 13.60 11.76
C PRO A 320 -8.70 14.82 11.31
N ASN A 321 -8.33 14.82 10.02
CA ASN A 321 -7.72 15.98 9.41
C ASN A 321 -8.66 17.20 9.58
N PRO A 322 -8.26 18.26 10.28
CA PRO A 322 -9.13 19.42 10.52
C PRO A 322 -9.56 20.13 9.24
N ARG A 323 -8.79 20.04 8.14
CA ARG A 323 -9.12 20.62 6.82
C ARG A 323 -10.37 20.01 6.19
N LEU A 324 -10.80 18.82 6.61
CA LEU A 324 -12.01 18.19 6.09
C LEU A 324 -13.25 19.06 6.34
N LYS A 325 -13.29 19.79 7.45
CA LYS A 325 -14.41 20.70 7.79
C LYS A 325 -14.53 21.88 6.84
N ASP A 326 -13.43 22.28 6.23
CA ASP A 326 -13.36 23.42 5.32
C ASP A 326 -13.71 23.05 3.87
N LEU A 327 -13.88 21.76 3.59
CA LEU A 327 -14.27 21.30 2.25
C LEU A 327 -15.74 21.65 1.97
N PRO A 328 -16.10 21.89 0.68
CA PRO A 328 -17.48 22.15 0.29
C PRO A 328 -18.40 20.94 0.57
N ASP A 329 -19.72 21.21 0.64
CA ASP A 329 -20.72 20.18 0.91
C ASP A 329 -20.76 19.05 -0.12
N ALA A 330 -20.31 19.33 -1.34
CA ALA A 330 -20.04 18.34 -2.38
C ALA A 330 -18.59 18.51 -2.83
N CYS A 331 -17.77 17.51 -2.63
CA CYS A 331 -16.36 17.58 -3.02
C CYS A 331 -15.92 16.33 -3.79
N LYS A 332 -15.08 16.56 -4.79
CA LYS A 332 -14.40 15.47 -5.53
C LYS A 332 -13.44 14.77 -4.60
N LEU A 333 -13.63 13.45 -4.43
CA LEU A 333 -12.93 12.70 -3.40
C LEU A 333 -11.42 12.67 -3.64
N ILE A 334 -10.99 12.26 -4.84
CA ILE A 334 -9.58 12.01 -5.13
C ILE A 334 -8.71 13.27 -4.99
N SER A 335 -9.17 14.39 -5.53
CA SER A 335 -8.43 15.66 -5.49
C SER A 335 -8.48 16.34 -4.12
N SER A 336 -9.55 16.14 -3.35
CA SER A 336 -9.74 16.79 -2.05
C SER A 336 -9.23 15.96 -0.87
N ILE A 337 -9.39 14.63 -0.96
CA ILE A 337 -9.08 13.66 0.08
C ILE A 337 -8.38 12.48 -0.60
N PRO A 338 -7.07 12.56 -0.87
CA PRO A 338 -6.37 11.43 -1.48
C PRO A 338 -6.44 10.20 -0.58
N PRO A 339 -6.45 8.98 -1.15
CA PRO A 339 -6.46 7.78 -0.35
C PRO A 339 -5.18 7.70 0.49
N TYR A 340 -5.31 7.26 1.72
CA TYR A 340 -4.16 7.07 2.59
C TYR A 340 -3.59 5.65 2.51
N GLN A 341 -4.38 4.71 1.98
CA GLN A 341 -3.93 3.34 1.75
C GLN A 341 -4.37 2.88 0.36
N VAL A 342 -3.44 2.24 -0.31
CA VAL A 342 -3.66 1.62 -1.61
C VAL A 342 -3.00 0.25 -1.61
N ILE A 343 -3.79 -0.82 -1.71
CA ILE A 343 -3.31 -2.21 -1.76
C ILE A 343 -3.48 -2.76 -3.16
N GLY A 344 -2.54 -3.59 -3.59
CA GLY A 344 -2.58 -4.22 -4.91
C GLY A 344 -2.11 -3.29 -6.03
N ARG A 345 -2.64 -3.48 -7.24
CA ARG A 345 -2.23 -2.71 -8.44
C ARG A 345 -2.95 -1.38 -8.60
N VAL A 346 -3.19 -0.65 -7.52
CA VAL A 346 -3.92 0.63 -7.56
C VAL A 346 -3.00 1.84 -7.53
N ASP A 347 -1.83 1.74 -6.92
CA ASP A 347 -0.93 2.87 -6.62
C ASP A 347 -0.52 3.72 -7.82
N LYS A 348 -0.45 3.13 -9.02
CA LYS A 348 -0.15 3.83 -10.28
C LYS A 348 -1.38 4.25 -11.08
N GLN A 349 -2.57 3.97 -10.55
CA GLN A 349 -3.83 4.09 -11.26
C GLN A 349 -4.78 5.11 -10.62
N ILE A 350 -4.29 5.86 -9.63
CA ILE A 350 -5.03 6.98 -9.06
C ILE A 350 -4.78 8.20 -9.94
N TYR A 351 -5.85 8.69 -10.52
CA TYR A 351 -5.84 9.89 -11.35
C TYR A 351 -6.48 11.03 -10.58
N SER A 352 -5.71 12.09 -10.34
CA SER A 352 -6.23 13.35 -9.80
C SER A 352 -6.28 14.37 -10.92
N GLY A 353 -7.33 15.11 -11.06
CA GLY A 353 -7.49 16.15 -12.09
C GLY A 353 -6.43 17.26 -12.11
N ALA A 354 -5.37 17.13 -11.30
CA ALA A 354 -4.26 18.07 -11.22
C ALA A 354 -3.32 18.06 -12.45
N SER A 355 -3.46 17.10 -13.35
CA SER A 355 -2.67 17.00 -14.56
C SER A 355 -3.57 16.77 -15.77
N ASP A 356 -3.58 17.69 -16.72
CA ASP A 356 -4.32 17.60 -17.99
C ASP A 356 -3.94 16.40 -18.86
N TYR A 357 -2.92 15.63 -18.46
CA TYR A 357 -2.37 14.51 -19.22
C TYR A 357 -2.77 13.13 -18.71
N ILE A 358 -3.44 13.05 -17.55
CA ILE A 358 -3.80 11.78 -16.93
C ILE A 358 -5.31 11.63 -16.95
N THR A 359 -5.80 10.95 -17.95
CA THR A 359 -7.20 10.56 -18.08
C THR A 359 -7.30 9.05 -18.31
N PHE A 360 -8.38 8.45 -17.86
CA PHE A 360 -8.73 7.08 -18.24
C PHE A 360 -10.10 7.04 -18.87
N SER A 361 -10.41 5.96 -19.58
CA SER A 361 -11.70 5.81 -20.25
C SER A 361 -12.42 4.57 -19.73
N MET A 362 -13.71 4.71 -19.47
CA MET A 362 -14.62 3.61 -19.13
C MET A 362 -15.85 3.72 -20.02
N GLY A 363 -16.26 2.60 -20.64
CA GLY A 363 -17.46 2.58 -21.50
C GLY A 363 -17.47 3.68 -22.58
N GLY A 364 -16.30 4.08 -23.09
CA GLY A 364 -16.16 5.14 -24.08
C GLY A 364 -16.15 6.57 -23.54
N TYR A 365 -16.42 6.78 -22.25
CA TYR A 365 -16.33 8.09 -21.59
C TYR A 365 -14.93 8.33 -21.02
N LYS A 366 -14.49 9.59 -21.02
CA LYS A 366 -13.22 10.03 -20.42
C LYS A 366 -13.45 10.53 -19.00
N PHE A 367 -12.60 10.09 -18.09
CA PHE A 367 -12.60 10.50 -16.69
C PHE A 367 -11.26 11.15 -16.36
N ASN A 368 -11.33 12.31 -15.71
CA ASN A 368 -10.14 13.07 -15.29
C ASN A 368 -9.72 12.74 -13.86
N GLU A 369 -10.58 12.08 -13.09
CA GLU A 369 -10.37 11.76 -11.70
C GLU A 369 -11.03 10.43 -11.34
N GLY A 370 -10.31 9.58 -10.62
CA GLY A 370 -10.81 8.28 -10.21
C GLY A 370 -9.71 7.30 -9.84
N ILE A 371 -10.09 6.06 -9.68
CA ILE A 371 -9.19 4.93 -9.40
C ILE A 371 -9.44 3.80 -10.39
N ILE A 372 -8.42 3.03 -10.70
CA ILE A 372 -8.55 1.79 -11.44
C ILE A 372 -8.13 0.65 -10.52
N LEU A 373 -9.05 -0.28 -10.30
CA LEU A 373 -8.82 -1.49 -9.55
C LEU A 373 -8.46 -2.61 -10.53
N TYR A 374 -7.25 -3.16 -10.40
CA TYR A 374 -6.82 -4.31 -11.17
C TYR A 374 -7.09 -5.58 -10.38
N GLN A 375 -7.73 -6.51 -11.03
CA GLN A 375 -7.81 -7.87 -10.55
C GLN A 375 -6.43 -8.51 -10.73
N THR A 376 -5.77 -8.84 -9.64
CA THR A 376 -4.49 -9.56 -9.68
C THR A 376 -4.70 -10.98 -9.16
N ALA A 377 -4.05 -11.93 -9.83
CA ALA A 377 -3.93 -13.26 -9.26
C ALA A 377 -3.11 -13.15 -7.98
N SER A 378 -3.73 -13.36 -6.84
CA SER A 378 -3.03 -13.67 -5.61
C SER A 378 -2.84 -15.18 -5.55
N PHE A 379 -1.59 -15.63 -5.51
CA PHE A 379 -1.30 -17.06 -5.32
C PHE A 379 -1.55 -17.51 -3.88
N PHE A 380 -1.80 -16.59 -2.95
CA PHE A 380 -1.76 -16.85 -1.51
C PHE A 380 -2.95 -16.35 -0.69
N ASP A 381 -3.88 -15.58 -1.28
CA ASP A 381 -5.00 -15.04 -0.51
C ASP A 381 -6.29 -14.97 -1.34
N ASP A 382 -7.36 -15.61 -0.83
CA ASP A 382 -8.69 -15.64 -1.46
C ASP A 382 -9.47 -14.33 -1.26
N ASN A 383 -8.83 -13.30 -0.69
CA ASN A 383 -9.48 -12.08 -0.27
C ASN A 383 -9.31 -10.93 -1.29
N LEU A 384 -9.28 -9.73 -0.91
CA LEU A 384 -9.30 -8.54 -1.76
C LEU A 384 -8.07 -8.45 -2.68
N SER A 385 -8.26 -8.22 -3.99
CA SER A 385 -7.12 -8.10 -4.91
C SER A 385 -6.58 -6.68 -5.05
N ALA A 386 -7.43 -5.67 -4.94
CA ALA A 386 -7.02 -4.27 -4.93
C ALA A 386 -8.00 -3.43 -4.09
N CYS A 387 -7.49 -2.45 -3.37
CA CYS A 387 -8.34 -1.50 -2.65
C CYS A 387 -7.70 -0.12 -2.52
N ALA A 388 -8.55 0.90 -2.31
CA ALA A 388 -8.16 2.25 -1.95
C ALA A 388 -9.01 2.72 -0.77
N THR A 389 -8.36 3.21 0.29
CA THR A 389 -9.02 3.63 1.55
C THR A 389 -8.80 5.12 1.80
N PHE A 390 -9.87 5.80 2.22
CA PHE A 390 -9.95 7.23 2.44
C PHE A 390 -10.34 7.53 3.88
N ASP A 391 -9.73 8.54 4.52
CA ASP A 391 -10.17 9.07 5.81
C ASP A 391 -11.12 10.24 5.59
N LEU A 392 -12.42 10.00 5.75
CA LEU A 392 -13.49 10.98 5.58
C LEU A 392 -13.80 11.79 6.86
N GLY A 393 -13.20 11.41 7.98
CA GLY A 393 -13.28 12.15 9.23
C GLY A 393 -14.66 12.29 9.82
N ASN A 394 -15.63 11.45 9.46
CA ASN A 394 -17.02 11.50 9.88
C ASN A 394 -17.80 12.73 9.35
N GLU A 395 -17.37 13.32 8.22
CA GLU A 395 -17.91 14.59 7.71
C GLU A 395 -19.00 14.42 6.64
N PHE A 396 -19.06 13.28 5.94
CA PHE A 396 -19.91 13.10 4.76
C PHE A 396 -20.98 12.03 4.98
N ASP A 397 -22.16 12.26 4.38
CA ASP A 397 -23.32 11.38 4.52
C ASP A 397 -23.52 10.44 3.34
N TYR A 398 -23.12 10.86 2.13
CA TYR A 398 -23.31 10.11 0.88
C TYR A 398 -22.06 10.20 0.01
N ILE A 399 -21.96 9.20 -0.88
CA ILE A 399 -20.99 9.20 -1.96
C ILE A 399 -21.70 8.84 -3.27
N THR A 400 -21.30 9.50 -4.37
CA THR A 400 -21.67 9.11 -5.73
C THR A 400 -20.42 8.76 -6.52
N PHE A 401 -20.56 7.81 -7.43
CA PHE A 401 -19.47 7.43 -8.33
C PHE A 401 -20.00 6.68 -9.55
N THR A 402 -19.17 6.57 -10.57
CA THR A 402 -19.43 5.78 -11.77
C THR A 402 -18.43 4.62 -11.80
N SER A 403 -18.90 3.39 -11.99
CA SER A 403 -18.06 2.22 -12.21
C SER A 403 -18.19 1.68 -13.62
N GLY A 404 -17.11 1.11 -14.16
CA GLY A 404 -17.12 0.53 -15.48
C GLY A 404 -15.81 -0.16 -15.86
N TYR A 405 -15.81 -0.85 -16.99
CA TYR A 405 -14.65 -1.56 -17.50
C TYR A 405 -13.68 -0.61 -18.23
N VAL A 406 -12.37 -0.74 -17.95
CA VAL A 406 -11.34 0.17 -18.50
C VAL A 406 -10.73 -0.35 -19.80
N GLY A 407 -10.99 -1.58 -20.20
CA GLY A 407 -10.61 -2.08 -21.53
C GLY A 407 -9.12 -2.34 -21.77
N LYS A 408 -8.33 -2.54 -20.72
CA LYS A 408 -6.86 -2.76 -20.84
C LYS A 408 -6.39 -4.17 -20.56
N SER A 409 -7.30 -5.10 -20.29
CA SER A 409 -6.90 -6.47 -19.96
C SER A 409 -7.28 -7.45 -21.05
N TRP A 410 -6.56 -8.57 -21.07
CA TRP A 410 -6.73 -9.68 -22.01
C TRP A 410 -7.95 -10.54 -21.68
N ASN A 411 -8.52 -10.39 -20.48
CA ASN A 411 -9.62 -11.16 -19.99
C ASN A 411 -10.77 -10.27 -19.53
N MET A 412 -11.96 -10.69 -19.88
CA MET A 412 -13.22 -10.03 -19.53
C MET A 412 -13.88 -10.73 -18.34
N ASN A 413 -13.09 -11.09 -17.34
CA ASN A 413 -13.64 -11.71 -16.14
C ASN A 413 -14.48 -10.70 -15.37
N ASP A 414 -15.61 -11.16 -14.91
CA ASP A 414 -16.46 -10.40 -14.02
C ASP A 414 -15.80 -10.25 -12.65
N ASP A 415 -16.04 -9.13 -12.02
CA ASP A 415 -15.54 -8.81 -10.68
C ASP A 415 -16.68 -8.27 -9.82
N LEU A 416 -16.42 -8.09 -8.54
CA LEU A 416 -17.36 -7.52 -7.60
C LEU A 416 -16.74 -6.27 -6.98
N LEU A 417 -17.36 -5.12 -7.24
CA LEU A 417 -17.05 -3.92 -6.48
C LEU A 417 -17.63 -4.03 -5.08
N MET A 418 -16.85 -3.73 -4.09
CA MET A 418 -17.24 -3.66 -2.69
C MET A 418 -16.90 -2.30 -2.12
N VAL A 419 -17.83 -1.70 -1.38
CA VAL A 419 -17.64 -0.43 -0.68
C VAL A 419 -17.83 -0.69 0.82
N PHE A 420 -16.82 -0.36 1.59
CA PHE A 420 -16.83 -0.52 3.05
C PHE A 420 -16.82 0.85 3.72
N ALA A 421 -17.62 1.00 4.78
CA ALA A 421 -17.60 2.13 5.69
C ALA A 421 -17.23 1.62 7.09
N ASP A 422 -16.14 2.14 7.68
CA ASP A 422 -15.61 1.69 8.97
C ASP A 422 -15.50 0.15 9.05
N ASP A 423 -14.93 -0.45 7.97
CA ASP A 423 -14.75 -1.90 7.77
C ASP A 423 -16.03 -2.74 7.59
N GLU A 424 -17.20 -2.13 7.64
CA GLU A 424 -18.47 -2.80 7.34
C GLU A 424 -18.76 -2.70 5.83
N LEU A 425 -19.11 -3.82 5.19
CA LEU A 425 -19.56 -3.84 3.79
C LEU A 425 -20.94 -3.19 3.69
N ILE A 426 -21.00 -1.99 3.12
CA ILE A 426 -22.26 -1.22 2.98
C ILE A 426 -22.86 -1.31 1.59
N TYR A 427 -22.07 -1.65 0.58
CA TYR A 427 -22.53 -1.71 -0.81
C TYR A 427 -21.69 -2.69 -1.62
N SER A 428 -22.32 -3.40 -2.55
CA SER A 428 -21.64 -4.19 -3.57
C SER A 428 -22.37 -4.10 -4.90
N ALA A 429 -21.61 -4.15 -6.00
CA ALA A 429 -22.14 -4.15 -7.35
C ALA A 429 -21.29 -5.04 -8.26
N PRO A 430 -21.91 -5.81 -9.18
CA PRO A 430 -21.16 -6.57 -10.16
C PRO A 430 -20.44 -5.62 -11.13
N MET A 431 -19.17 -5.90 -11.42
CA MET A 431 -18.38 -5.24 -12.45
C MET A 431 -18.19 -6.22 -13.60
N ILE A 432 -19.01 -6.07 -14.62
CA ILE A 432 -19.06 -6.94 -15.79
C ILE A 432 -18.57 -6.15 -17.00
N ALA A 433 -17.60 -6.68 -17.72
CA ALA A 433 -16.95 -6.00 -18.84
C ALA A 433 -17.95 -5.61 -19.97
N THR A 434 -19.00 -6.41 -20.13
CA THR A 434 -20.04 -6.20 -21.14
C THR A 434 -21.18 -5.29 -20.67
N TYR A 435 -21.10 -4.72 -19.47
CA TYR A 435 -22.10 -3.78 -18.97
C TYR A 435 -21.70 -2.34 -19.30
N PRO A 436 -22.68 -1.45 -19.56
CA PRO A 436 -22.43 -0.03 -19.63
C PRO A 436 -21.94 0.50 -18.27
N ASN A 437 -21.40 1.71 -18.27
CA ASN A 437 -21.06 2.36 -17.01
C ASN A 437 -22.25 2.46 -16.08
N GLN A 438 -22.04 2.14 -14.81
CA GLN A 438 -23.07 2.16 -13.78
C GLN A 438 -22.86 3.35 -12.85
N HIS A 439 -23.93 4.10 -12.57
CA HIS A 439 -23.93 5.22 -11.63
C HIS A 439 -24.47 4.77 -10.27
N HIS A 440 -23.74 5.08 -9.23
CA HIS A 440 -24.05 4.66 -7.88
C HIS A 440 -24.24 5.85 -6.95
N THR A 441 -25.18 5.74 -6.03
CA THR A 441 -25.38 6.68 -4.92
C THR A 441 -25.50 5.85 -3.66
N VAL A 442 -24.52 5.96 -2.77
CA VAL A 442 -24.40 5.12 -1.59
C VAL A 442 -24.41 5.97 -0.33
N PRO A 443 -25.29 5.69 0.66
CA PRO A 443 -25.23 6.31 1.96
C PRO A 443 -24.02 5.76 2.74
N ILE A 444 -23.19 6.64 3.28
CA ILE A 444 -21.99 6.29 4.05
C ILE A 444 -22.10 6.73 5.52
N ASN A 445 -23.20 7.37 5.90
CA ASN A 445 -23.64 7.66 7.26
C ASN A 445 -22.53 8.26 8.17
N LYS A 446 -21.75 9.19 7.64
CA LYS A 446 -20.62 9.83 8.35
C LYS A 446 -19.59 8.85 8.88
N CYS A 447 -19.22 7.86 8.06
CA CYS A 447 -18.13 6.97 8.40
C CYS A 447 -16.80 7.71 8.55
N ARG A 448 -15.89 7.17 9.35
CA ARG A 448 -14.52 7.64 9.43
C ARG A 448 -13.72 7.23 8.21
N THR A 449 -13.79 5.96 7.85
CA THR A 449 -13.07 5.37 6.73
C THR A 449 -14.02 4.92 5.65
N LEU A 450 -13.62 5.15 4.39
CA LEU A 450 -14.28 4.64 3.21
C LEU A 450 -13.29 3.85 2.38
N ARG A 451 -13.61 2.60 2.05
CA ARG A 451 -12.76 1.74 1.23
C ARG A 451 -13.50 1.24 0.01
N PHE A 452 -12.92 1.45 -1.17
CA PHE A 452 -13.30 0.76 -2.40
C PHE A 452 -12.38 -0.42 -2.59
N ALA A 453 -12.95 -1.58 -2.86
CA ALA A 453 -12.21 -2.80 -3.11
C ALA A 453 -12.85 -3.61 -4.22
N ASN A 454 -12.07 -4.47 -4.87
CA ASN A 454 -12.60 -5.51 -5.73
C ASN A 454 -12.27 -6.89 -5.16
N ARG A 455 -13.12 -7.87 -5.50
CA ARG A 455 -12.90 -9.26 -5.12
C ARG A 455 -11.94 -9.89 -6.13
N GLY A 456 -10.80 -10.41 -5.66
CA GLY A 456 -9.89 -11.16 -6.51
C GLY A 456 -10.53 -12.46 -6.99
N CYS A 457 -10.34 -12.81 -8.25
CA CYS A 457 -10.53 -14.17 -8.72
C CYS A 457 -9.16 -14.85 -8.71
N GLY A 458 -8.97 -15.88 -7.91
CA GLY A 458 -7.70 -16.55 -7.62
C GLY A 458 -6.89 -17.08 -8.81
N ARG A 459 -6.78 -16.38 -9.97
CA ARG A 459 -6.04 -16.79 -11.16
C ARG A 459 -5.52 -15.64 -12.02
N LEU A 460 -4.57 -15.96 -12.89
CA LEU A 460 -3.70 -15.16 -13.76
C LEU A 460 -4.36 -14.08 -14.66
N ASP A 461 -5.61 -13.79 -14.49
CA ASP A 461 -6.40 -12.93 -15.36
C ASP A 461 -6.51 -11.53 -14.78
N VAL A 462 -6.05 -10.57 -15.53
CA VAL A 462 -6.01 -9.16 -15.09
C VAL A 462 -7.16 -8.41 -15.75
N ALA A 463 -8.31 -8.34 -15.07
CA ALA A 463 -9.35 -7.38 -15.44
C ALA A 463 -9.06 -6.02 -14.77
N ALA A 464 -9.42 -4.94 -15.44
CA ALA A 464 -9.28 -3.59 -14.93
C ALA A 464 -10.63 -2.90 -14.93
N PHE A 465 -11.08 -2.50 -13.73
CA PHE A 465 -12.31 -1.76 -13.54
C PHE A 465 -12.02 -0.38 -12.97
N GLY A 466 -12.64 0.63 -13.52
CA GLY A 466 -12.51 2.00 -13.09
C GLY A 466 -13.66 2.41 -12.17
N ILE A 467 -13.35 3.33 -11.28
CA ILE A 467 -14.32 4.08 -10.48
C ILE A 467 -13.99 5.54 -10.69
N GLY A 468 -14.85 6.25 -11.41
CA GLY A 468 -14.66 7.64 -11.78
C GLY A 468 -15.64 8.59 -11.11
N ASP A 469 -15.36 9.88 -11.14
CA ASP A 469 -16.21 10.95 -10.64
C ASP A 469 -16.72 10.69 -9.22
N ILE A 470 -15.81 10.33 -8.35
CA ILE A 470 -16.12 10.02 -6.96
C ILE A 470 -16.36 11.32 -6.21
N VAL A 471 -17.61 11.58 -5.79
CA VAL A 471 -17.99 12.80 -5.08
C VAL A 471 -18.60 12.47 -3.72
N ALA A 472 -18.06 13.07 -2.67
CA ALA A 472 -18.58 12.95 -1.31
C ALA A 472 -19.50 14.13 -0.97
N TYR A 473 -20.62 13.86 -0.28
CA TYR A 473 -21.68 14.84 0.02
C TYR A 473 -21.98 14.93 1.52
N ARG A 474 -22.09 16.15 2.04
CA ARG A 474 -22.77 16.43 3.29
C ARG A 474 -24.27 16.58 3.02
N GLY A 475 -25.02 15.52 3.28
CA GLY A 475 -26.43 15.41 2.96
C GLY A 475 -26.69 14.63 1.66
N LYS A 476 -27.97 14.37 1.39
CA LYS A 476 -28.39 13.57 0.24
C LYS A 476 -28.22 14.33 -1.08
N PRO A 477 -27.49 13.80 -2.06
CA PRO A 477 -27.36 14.46 -3.36
C PRO A 477 -28.71 14.54 -4.09
N THR A 478 -28.91 15.63 -4.83
CA THR A 478 -30.08 15.81 -5.69
C THR A 478 -29.77 15.30 -7.10
N LYS A 479 -30.80 15.13 -7.94
CA LYS A 479 -30.58 14.74 -9.34
C LYS A 479 -29.71 15.74 -10.13
N ASN A 480 -29.70 17.00 -9.74
CA ASN A 480 -28.89 18.03 -10.38
C ASN A 480 -27.41 17.98 -9.96
N ASP A 481 -27.11 17.31 -8.86
CA ASP A 481 -25.76 17.13 -8.35
C ASP A 481 -25.04 15.92 -8.99
N LEU A 482 -25.81 15.08 -9.70
CA LEU A 482 -25.25 13.92 -10.37
C LEU A 482 -24.42 14.37 -11.57
N PHE A 483 -23.24 13.80 -11.69
CA PHE A 483 -22.32 14.10 -12.77
C PHE A 483 -22.95 13.71 -14.13
N VAL A 484 -22.92 14.65 -15.07
CA VAL A 484 -23.32 14.43 -16.45
C VAL A 484 -22.06 14.48 -17.32
N HIS A 485 -21.68 13.35 -17.91
CA HIS A 485 -20.59 13.31 -18.86
C HIS A 485 -20.91 14.16 -20.09
N GLU A 486 -19.90 14.89 -20.58
CA GLU A 486 -20.02 15.55 -21.88
C GLU A 486 -20.18 14.50 -22.95
N LYS A 487 -21.29 14.55 -23.65
CA LYS A 487 -21.55 13.73 -24.83
C LYS A 487 -20.97 14.41 -26.05
N PRO A 488 -20.40 13.66 -27.00
CA PRO A 488 -20.07 14.25 -28.30
C PRO A 488 -21.33 14.72 -29.01
N GLU A 489 -21.18 15.50 -30.06
CA GLU A 489 -22.29 15.84 -30.94
C GLU A 489 -22.83 14.56 -31.56
N CYS A 490 -24.11 14.26 -31.32
CA CYS A 490 -24.79 13.07 -31.81
C CYS A 490 -25.79 13.50 -32.88
N PRO A 491 -25.46 13.48 -34.19
CA PRO A 491 -26.39 13.76 -35.28
C PRO A 491 -27.48 12.68 -35.35
N ASP A 492 -28.54 12.93 -36.14
CA ASP A 492 -29.64 11.99 -36.26
C ASP A 492 -29.26 10.65 -36.90
N GLU A 493 -28.21 10.66 -37.71
CA GLU A 493 -27.61 9.50 -38.35
C GLU A 493 -26.07 9.70 -38.44
N ILE A 494 -25.33 8.67 -38.11
CA ILE A 494 -23.85 8.70 -38.16
C ILE A 494 -23.29 7.29 -38.31
N ASP A 495 -22.15 7.19 -39.01
CA ASP A 495 -21.32 5.98 -38.96
C ASP A 495 -20.76 5.75 -37.54
N LEU A 496 -20.95 4.54 -37.02
CA LEU A 496 -20.62 4.19 -35.65
C LEU A 496 -19.09 4.34 -35.36
N ILE A 497 -18.24 4.07 -36.35
CA ILE A 497 -16.79 4.22 -36.21
C ILE A 497 -16.37 5.70 -36.21
N GLU A 498 -17.13 6.58 -36.87
CA GLU A 498 -16.94 8.04 -36.78
C GLU A 498 -17.42 8.61 -35.46
N LEU A 499 -18.52 8.07 -34.90
CA LEU A 499 -18.99 8.44 -33.56
C LEU A 499 -17.92 8.12 -32.49
N GLY A 500 -17.24 6.98 -32.59
CA GLY A 500 -16.17 6.59 -31.73
C GLY A 500 -15.57 5.23 -32.05
N ARG A 501 -14.31 5.04 -31.69
CA ARG A 501 -13.71 3.69 -31.77
C ARG A 501 -14.32 2.78 -30.71
N PRO A 502 -14.40 1.47 -30.93
CA PRO A 502 -14.83 0.56 -29.87
C PRO A 502 -13.92 0.68 -28.68
N TYR A 503 -14.48 0.79 -27.50
CA TYR A 503 -13.72 0.85 -26.25
C TYR A 503 -13.39 -0.54 -25.69
N ILE A 504 -14.11 -1.59 -26.14
CA ILE A 504 -13.71 -2.99 -26.01
C ILE A 504 -13.53 -3.51 -27.41
N HIS A 505 -12.37 -4.11 -27.66
CA HIS A 505 -12.12 -4.83 -28.89
C HIS A 505 -11.25 -6.04 -28.55
N TYR A 506 -11.88 -7.20 -28.56
CA TYR A 506 -11.25 -8.47 -28.23
C TYR A 506 -11.25 -9.39 -29.43
N VAL A 507 -10.08 -9.98 -29.68
CA VAL A 507 -9.89 -11.03 -30.67
C VAL A 507 -9.04 -12.09 -30.03
N SER A 508 -9.39 -13.35 -30.27
CA SER A 508 -8.73 -14.52 -29.75
C SER A 508 -7.18 -14.42 -29.78
N MET A 509 -6.56 -14.90 -28.70
CA MET A 509 -5.09 -14.88 -28.51
C MET A 509 -4.28 -15.67 -29.53
N SER A 510 -4.88 -16.50 -30.37
CA SER A 510 -4.17 -17.41 -31.29
C SER A 510 -3.68 -16.73 -32.56
N SER A 511 -4.08 -15.50 -32.86
CA SER A 511 -3.60 -14.81 -34.07
C SER A 511 -2.30 -14.07 -33.81
N ASN A 512 -1.20 -14.56 -34.36
CA ASN A 512 0.05 -13.80 -34.56
C ASN A 512 -0.14 -12.60 -35.51
N ASP A 513 -1.34 -12.40 -36.06
CA ASP A 513 -1.70 -11.32 -36.95
C ASP A 513 -1.98 -10.06 -36.14
N LYS A 514 -0.95 -9.28 -35.92
CA LYS A 514 -1.00 -7.90 -35.40
C LYS A 514 -1.70 -6.91 -36.34
N GLU A 515 -2.42 -7.37 -37.33
CA GLU A 515 -3.16 -6.48 -38.20
C GLU A 515 -4.33 -5.86 -37.46
N SER A 516 -4.36 -4.55 -37.48
CA SER A 516 -5.42 -3.71 -36.93
C SER A 516 -6.76 -4.17 -37.50
N ILE A 517 -7.55 -4.85 -36.66
CA ILE A 517 -8.83 -5.43 -37.03
C ILE A 517 -9.93 -4.36 -37.16
N ILE A 518 -9.58 -3.11 -36.84
CA ILE A 518 -10.43 -1.94 -37.01
C ILE A 518 -9.81 -1.02 -38.02
N ARG A 519 -10.56 -0.66 -39.04
CA ARG A 519 -10.17 0.38 -40.02
C ARG A 519 -11.20 1.49 -39.95
N ASP A 520 -10.71 2.72 -39.83
CA ASP A 520 -11.53 3.92 -39.67
C ASP A 520 -11.67 4.74 -40.97
N GLY A 521 -11.12 4.23 -42.06
CA GLY A 521 -11.18 4.89 -43.36
C GLY A 521 -10.18 6.05 -43.51
N THR A 522 -9.38 6.37 -42.50
CA THR A 522 -8.41 7.49 -42.58
C THR A 522 -7.22 7.17 -43.50
N SER A 523 -6.85 5.90 -43.67
CA SER A 523 -5.78 5.44 -44.53
C SER A 523 -6.33 4.81 -45.82
N LYS A 524 -6.05 5.44 -46.98
CA LYS A 524 -6.40 4.85 -48.27
C LYS A 524 -5.49 3.67 -48.68
N LYS A 525 -4.46 3.36 -47.90
CA LYS A 525 -3.55 2.23 -48.16
C LYS A 525 -4.03 0.97 -47.40
N GLU A 526 -4.89 1.13 -46.42
CA GLU A 526 -5.38 0.05 -45.60
C GLU A 526 -6.85 -0.22 -45.93
N TYR A 527 -7.16 -1.39 -46.42
CA TYR A 527 -8.52 -1.83 -46.77
C TYR A 527 -8.66 -3.31 -46.49
N PHE A 528 -9.91 -3.75 -46.32
CA PHE A 528 -10.28 -5.15 -46.35
C PHE A 528 -10.68 -5.50 -47.80
N ASP A 529 -10.24 -6.65 -48.29
CA ASP A 529 -10.66 -7.16 -49.58
C ASP A 529 -11.83 -8.14 -49.36
N LEU A 530 -13.00 -7.77 -49.77
CA LEU A 530 -14.20 -8.59 -49.69
C LEU A 530 -14.68 -8.93 -51.10
N ASN A 531 -14.32 -10.12 -51.57
CA ASN A 531 -14.64 -10.60 -52.93
C ASN A 531 -14.22 -9.64 -54.06
N GLY A 532 -13.08 -8.95 -53.91
CA GLY A 532 -12.56 -7.97 -54.88
C GLY A 532 -13.06 -6.54 -54.65
N GLU A 533 -13.95 -6.31 -53.73
CA GLU A 533 -14.34 -4.98 -53.28
C GLU A 533 -13.43 -4.50 -52.12
N ARG A 534 -12.98 -3.26 -52.18
CA ARG A 534 -12.11 -2.65 -51.17
C ARG A 534 -12.93 -1.89 -50.15
N ILE A 535 -12.99 -2.41 -48.94
CA ILE A 535 -13.69 -1.79 -47.82
C ILE A 535 -12.69 -1.11 -46.89
N TYR A 536 -12.80 0.20 -46.73
CA TYR A 536 -11.82 1.03 -46.00
C TYR A 536 -12.23 1.27 -44.52
N LYS A 537 -13.49 0.99 -44.15
CA LYS A 537 -14.00 1.21 -42.84
C LYS A 537 -14.82 -0.02 -42.37
N GLY A 538 -14.50 -0.51 -41.18
CA GLY A 538 -15.19 -1.67 -40.62
C GLY A 538 -14.40 -2.32 -39.48
N ILE A 539 -15.03 -3.31 -38.88
CA ILE A 539 -14.45 -4.15 -37.83
C ILE A 539 -14.41 -5.62 -38.29
N VAL A 540 -13.37 -6.32 -37.93
CA VAL A 540 -13.29 -7.77 -38.17
C VAL A 540 -13.42 -8.49 -36.85
N LEU A 541 -14.40 -9.39 -36.79
CA LEU A 541 -14.53 -10.38 -35.73
C LEU A 541 -14.04 -11.72 -36.26
N GLN A 542 -13.29 -12.46 -35.45
CA GLN A 542 -12.67 -13.72 -35.85
C GLN A 542 -12.99 -14.80 -34.86
N THR A 543 -13.37 -15.97 -35.38
CA THR A 543 -13.42 -17.21 -34.62
C THR A 543 -12.05 -17.87 -34.64
N SER A 544 -11.66 -18.57 -33.58
CA SER A 544 -10.43 -19.34 -33.58
C SER A 544 -10.73 -20.85 -33.59
N THR A 545 -9.88 -21.60 -34.28
CA THR A 545 -9.86 -23.04 -34.14
C THR A 545 -9.31 -23.41 -32.79
N HIS A 546 -9.87 -24.45 -32.19
CA HIS A 546 -9.36 -25.04 -30.96
C HIS A 546 -7.85 -25.20 -30.99
N PHE A 547 -7.18 -24.58 -30.04
CA PHE A 547 -5.85 -24.99 -29.64
C PHE A 547 -6.00 -26.01 -28.53
N SER A 548 -6.23 -27.29 -28.87
CA SER A 548 -5.95 -28.36 -27.93
C SER A 548 -4.43 -28.41 -27.75
N LEU A 549 -3.91 -27.92 -26.64
CA LEU A 549 -2.64 -28.37 -26.13
C LEU A 549 -2.82 -29.83 -25.77
N ASP A 550 -2.60 -30.72 -26.77
CA ASP A 550 -2.36 -32.12 -26.53
C ASP A 550 -0.99 -32.18 -25.83
N PHE A 551 -1.00 -32.06 -24.53
CA PHE A 551 0.14 -32.46 -23.73
C PHE A 551 0.23 -33.96 -23.85
N GLY A 552 0.95 -34.40 -24.90
CA GLY A 552 1.31 -35.78 -25.06
C GLY A 552 1.72 -36.32 -23.70
N VAL A 553 0.96 -37.30 -23.25
CA VAL A 553 1.18 -38.04 -22.03
C VAL A 553 2.68 -38.42 -21.98
N LEU A 554 3.46 -37.65 -21.22
CA LEU A 554 4.71 -38.15 -20.70
C LEU A 554 4.31 -39.25 -19.72
N GLY A 555 4.46 -40.47 -20.22
CA GLY A 555 4.12 -41.65 -19.47
C GLY A 555 4.86 -41.75 -18.16
N ASP A 556 4.14 -42.38 -17.26
CA ASP A 556 4.55 -43.18 -16.11
C ASP A 556 5.17 -42.49 -14.88
N ASP A 557 4.47 -42.81 -13.80
CA ASP A 557 4.90 -42.87 -12.42
C ASP A 557 5.12 -41.56 -11.66
N ASN A 558 4.03 -40.86 -11.39
CA ASN A 558 3.73 -40.27 -10.07
C ASN A 558 2.50 -39.31 -10.16
N GLY A 559 1.36 -39.86 -9.83
CA GLY A 559 0.04 -39.27 -10.10
C GLY A 559 -0.39 -38.07 -9.22
N ALA A 560 0.53 -37.33 -8.60
CA ALA A 560 0.20 -36.18 -7.78
C ALA A 560 0.64 -34.83 -8.39
N ASP A 561 1.73 -34.81 -9.14
CA ASP A 561 2.28 -33.52 -9.65
C ASP A 561 1.79 -33.13 -11.05
N ALA A 562 1.22 -34.06 -11.80
CA ALA A 562 0.66 -33.80 -13.13
C ALA A 562 -0.68 -33.04 -13.09
N ALA A 563 -1.40 -33.09 -11.97
CA ALA A 563 -2.66 -32.35 -11.79
C ALA A 563 -2.45 -30.85 -11.62
N ALA A 564 -1.28 -30.42 -11.12
CA ALA A 564 -0.98 -29.00 -10.91
C ALA A 564 -0.50 -28.29 -12.20
N ALA A 565 0.16 -29.01 -13.12
CA ALA A 565 0.66 -28.44 -14.37
C ALA A 565 -0.40 -28.42 -15.49
N GLY A 566 -1.38 -29.36 -15.49
CA GLY A 566 -2.44 -29.44 -16.48
C GLY A 566 -3.56 -28.40 -16.32
N ILE A 567 -3.61 -27.71 -15.19
CA ILE A 567 -4.64 -26.71 -14.88
C ILE A 567 -4.26 -25.30 -15.40
N ILE A 568 -3.02 -25.08 -15.83
CA ILE A 568 -2.53 -23.79 -16.33
C ILE A 568 -2.92 -23.54 -17.80
N GLY A 569 -3.37 -24.55 -18.52
CA GLY A 569 -3.77 -24.45 -19.92
C GLY A 569 -5.29 -24.43 -20.10
N ALA A 570 -5.81 -23.34 -20.59
CA ALA A 570 -7.05 -23.13 -21.36
C ALA A 570 -8.40 -23.71 -20.88
N GLY A 571 -8.44 -24.78 -20.07
CA GLY A 571 -9.71 -25.42 -19.69
C GLY A 571 -10.38 -24.88 -18.42
N ALA A 572 -9.75 -23.96 -17.69
CA ALA A 572 -10.14 -23.62 -16.32
C ALA A 572 -11.02 -22.37 -16.19
N LEU A 573 -11.18 -21.60 -17.25
CA LEU A 573 -11.92 -20.33 -17.20
C LEU A 573 -13.45 -20.51 -17.16
N GLY A 574 -13.97 -21.56 -17.81
CA GLY A 574 -15.41 -21.84 -17.81
C GLY A 574 -15.93 -22.61 -16.60
N ALA A 575 -15.13 -23.53 -16.04
CA ALA A 575 -15.60 -24.44 -15.00
C ALA A 575 -15.52 -23.87 -13.58
N SER A 576 -14.71 -22.83 -13.36
CA SER A 576 -14.46 -22.23 -12.04
C SER A 576 -15.62 -21.37 -11.54
N PHE A 577 -16.41 -20.78 -12.43
CA PHE A 577 -17.52 -19.90 -12.07
C PHE A 577 -18.76 -20.64 -11.51
N VAL A 578 -18.96 -21.89 -11.89
CA VAL A 578 -20.11 -22.69 -11.42
C VAL A 578 -19.88 -23.24 -10.01
N ALA A 579 -18.63 -23.49 -9.61
CA ALA A 579 -18.33 -24.12 -8.34
C ALA A 579 -18.27 -23.14 -7.13
N THR A 580 -17.96 -21.88 -7.34
CA THR A 580 -17.81 -20.90 -6.25
C THR A 580 -19.11 -20.15 -5.90
N GLY A 581 -20.12 -20.17 -6.77
CA GLY A 581 -21.44 -19.58 -6.48
C GLY A 581 -22.26 -20.33 -5.42
N ALA A 582 -21.87 -21.56 -5.07
CA ALA A 582 -22.64 -22.41 -4.17
C ALA A 582 -22.17 -22.39 -2.69
N ALA A 583 -21.10 -21.69 -2.34
CA ALA A 583 -20.46 -21.85 -1.04
C ALA A 583 -20.45 -20.62 -0.11
N VAL A 584 -21.06 -19.50 -0.48
CA VAL A 584 -21.15 -18.33 0.41
C VAL A 584 -22.60 -18.03 0.79
N GLY A 585 -22.94 -18.53 1.95
CA GLY A 585 -24.04 -18.18 2.84
C GLY A 585 -25.25 -17.43 2.25
N GLY A 586 -26.29 -18.17 1.80
CA GLY A 586 -27.69 -17.75 1.90
C GLY A 586 -28.17 -16.51 1.16
N ALA A 587 -27.30 -15.77 0.49
CA ALA A 587 -27.71 -14.76 -0.46
C ALA A 587 -27.65 -15.41 -1.84
N THR A 588 -28.77 -15.90 -2.31
CA THR A 588 -29.02 -16.10 -3.73
C THR A 588 -28.69 -14.78 -4.40
N ILE A 589 -27.50 -14.67 -5.00
CA ILE A 589 -27.23 -13.66 -6.01
C ILE A 589 -28.14 -14.10 -7.16
N GLY A 590 -29.30 -13.44 -7.12
CA GLY A 590 -30.45 -13.85 -7.90
C GLY A 590 -30.09 -13.87 -9.36
N THR A 591 -30.62 -14.82 -9.99
CA THR A 591 -31.15 -15.02 -11.32
C THR A 591 -31.31 -13.80 -12.26
N THR A 592 -30.84 -12.62 -11.89
CA THR A 592 -30.76 -11.42 -12.73
C THR A 592 -29.41 -11.19 -13.39
N VAL A 593 -28.45 -12.14 -13.28
CA VAL A 593 -27.23 -12.10 -14.06
C VAL A 593 -27.59 -12.44 -15.50
N ALA A 594 -27.71 -11.40 -16.20
CA ALA A 594 -28.10 -11.18 -17.57
C ALA A 594 -27.92 -12.32 -18.58
N PRO A 595 -28.80 -12.36 -19.59
CA PRO A 595 -28.73 -13.32 -20.68
C PRO A 595 -27.37 -13.41 -21.38
N LEU A 596 -26.58 -12.32 -21.43
CA LEU A 596 -25.24 -12.33 -22.03
C LEU A 596 -24.23 -13.16 -21.23
N GLY A 597 -24.21 -13.04 -19.90
CA GLY A 597 -23.32 -13.84 -19.03
C GLY A 597 -23.73 -15.34 -19.05
N ALA A 598 -25.01 -15.62 -19.05
CA ALA A 598 -25.54 -16.98 -19.17
C ALA A 598 -25.23 -17.61 -20.55
N PHE A 599 -25.20 -16.81 -21.60
CA PHE A 599 -24.85 -17.28 -22.94
C PHE A 599 -23.36 -17.60 -23.10
N LEU A 600 -22.48 -16.83 -22.45
CA LEU A 600 -21.06 -17.17 -22.32
C LEU A 600 -20.86 -18.55 -21.64
N MET A 601 -21.72 -18.89 -20.69
CA MET A 601 -21.64 -20.19 -19.99
C MET A 601 -22.27 -21.36 -20.79
N LEU A 602 -23.29 -21.11 -21.59
CA LEU A 602 -23.91 -22.17 -22.43
C LEU A 602 -22.99 -22.58 -23.59
N ALA A 603 -22.18 -21.66 -24.11
CA ALA A 603 -21.14 -21.97 -25.07
C ALA A 603 -19.94 -22.71 -24.45
N ALA A 604 -19.80 -22.72 -23.13
CA ALA A 604 -18.71 -23.34 -22.37
C ALA A 604 -18.96 -24.83 -22.01
N GLY A 605 -19.75 -25.55 -22.77
CA GLY A 605 -19.93 -27.00 -22.63
C GLY A 605 -18.64 -27.76 -22.91
N GLY A 606 -17.67 -27.67 -21.99
CA GLY A 606 -16.50 -28.54 -21.92
C GLY A 606 -15.29 -28.20 -22.80
N GLU A 607 -15.38 -27.21 -23.69
CA GLU A 607 -14.27 -26.78 -24.56
C GLU A 607 -14.17 -25.25 -24.49
N ALA A 608 -12.94 -24.70 -24.32
CA ALA A 608 -12.73 -23.26 -24.30
C ALA A 608 -13.00 -22.69 -25.69
N VAL A 609 -14.15 -22.04 -25.85
CA VAL A 609 -14.55 -21.36 -27.09
C VAL A 609 -14.09 -19.91 -27.00
N GLU A 610 -13.15 -19.52 -27.85
CA GLU A 610 -12.69 -18.15 -27.92
C GLU A 610 -13.64 -17.32 -28.77
N ASN A 611 -14.27 -16.34 -28.15
CA ASN A 611 -15.21 -15.42 -28.79
C ASN A 611 -14.50 -14.12 -29.15
N SER A 612 -15.02 -13.42 -30.16
CA SER A 612 -14.54 -12.12 -30.58
C SER A 612 -15.65 -11.07 -30.44
N MET A 613 -15.32 -9.88 -29.94
CA MET A 613 -16.32 -8.84 -29.74
C MET A 613 -15.77 -7.44 -29.99
N ALA A 614 -16.70 -6.52 -30.26
CA ALA A 614 -16.45 -5.09 -30.30
C ALA A 614 -17.58 -4.35 -29.62
N ALA A 615 -17.30 -3.49 -28.62
CA ALA A 615 -18.27 -2.70 -27.89
C ALA A 615 -18.07 -1.20 -28.15
N PHE A 616 -19.14 -0.51 -28.44
CA PHE A 616 -19.20 0.91 -28.73
C PHE A 616 -20.10 1.65 -27.75
N ASN A 617 -19.78 2.90 -27.48
CA ASN A 617 -20.69 3.79 -26.77
C ASN A 617 -21.58 4.53 -27.77
N THR A 618 -22.89 4.41 -27.60
CA THR A 618 -23.92 5.09 -28.40
C THR A 618 -24.57 6.24 -27.63
N TYR A 619 -24.09 6.50 -26.41
CA TYR A 619 -24.47 7.65 -25.56
C TYR A 619 -25.99 7.72 -25.23
N GLY A 620 -26.72 6.62 -25.37
CA GLY A 620 -28.17 6.58 -25.16
C GLY A 620 -28.98 7.35 -26.21
N GLU A 621 -28.37 7.72 -27.35
CA GLU A 621 -29.00 8.63 -28.31
C GLU A 621 -29.63 7.93 -29.50
N TYR A 622 -29.25 6.70 -29.81
CA TYR A 622 -29.66 6.03 -31.04
C TYR A 622 -30.61 4.87 -30.77
N ASN A 623 -31.57 4.68 -31.68
CA ASN A 623 -32.63 3.69 -31.55
C ASN A 623 -32.46 2.48 -32.46
N SER A 624 -31.64 2.59 -33.50
CA SER A 624 -31.35 1.47 -34.39
C SER A 624 -29.94 1.50 -34.94
N VAL A 625 -29.44 0.34 -35.34
CA VAL A 625 -28.19 0.16 -36.04
C VAL A 625 -28.39 -0.62 -37.31
N THR A 626 -27.84 -0.14 -38.42
CA THR A 626 -27.83 -0.84 -39.73
C THR A 626 -26.38 -1.13 -40.09
N PHE A 627 -26.08 -2.34 -40.52
CA PHE A 627 -24.71 -2.76 -40.85
C PHE A 627 -24.73 -3.88 -41.90
N LYS A 628 -23.60 -4.06 -42.57
CA LYS A 628 -23.39 -5.17 -43.50
C LYS A 628 -22.41 -6.17 -42.89
N VAL A 629 -22.59 -7.46 -43.17
CA VAL A 629 -21.71 -8.55 -42.78
C VAL A 629 -21.31 -9.36 -43.99
N GLY A 630 -20.00 -9.65 -44.08
CA GLY A 630 -19.48 -10.55 -45.11
C GLY A 630 -18.25 -11.34 -44.57
N CYS A 631 -18.06 -12.56 -45.06
CA CYS A 631 -16.92 -13.38 -44.70
C CYS A 631 -15.73 -13.01 -45.57
N LEU A 632 -14.61 -12.69 -44.89
CA LEU A 632 -13.35 -12.42 -45.59
C LEU A 632 -12.75 -13.71 -46.22
N PRO A 633 -12.11 -13.61 -47.40
CA PRO A 633 -11.56 -14.79 -48.06
C PRO A 633 -10.61 -15.58 -47.21
N LYS A 634 -10.77 -16.92 -47.19
CA LYS A 634 -9.97 -17.88 -46.48
C LYS A 634 -9.34 -18.90 -47.42
N ALA A 635 -8.12 -19.33 -47.14
CA ALA A 635 -7.42 -20.32 -47.94
C ALA A 635 -7.88 -21.78 -47.67
N SER A 636 -8.60 -22.03 -46.60
CA SER A 636 -9.10 -23.37 -46.21
C SER A 636 -10.53 -23.64 -46.73
N VAL A 637 -10.96 -24.89 -46.65
CA VAL A 637 -12.33 -25.28 -46.98
C VAL A 637 -13.31 -24.52 -46.09
N LYS A 638 -14.34 -23.90 -46.68
CA LYS A 638 -15.37 -23.16 -45.96
C LYS A 638 -16.33 -24.14 -45.28
N SER A 639 -16.79 -23.78 -44.08
CA SER A 639 -17.85 -24.52 -43.39
C SER A 639 -19.24 -24.08 -43.89
N ASP A 640 -20.14 -25.06 -44.00
CA ASP A 640 -21.56 -24.80 -44.29
C ASP A 640 -22.39 -24.64 -43.03
N GLU A 641 -21.77 -24.78 -41.83
CA GLU A 641 -22.45 -24.55 -40.55
C GLU A 641 -22.43 -23.06 -40.18
N PRO A 642 -23.50 -22.53 -39.61
CA PRO A 642 -23.58 -21.13 -39.25
C PRO A 642 -22.73 -20.82 -37.99
N GLU A 643 -22.11 -19.63 -37.98
CA GLU A 643 -21.68 -18.96 -36.79
C GLU A 643 -22.76 -17.97 -36.33
N HIS A 644 -22.73 -17.57 -35.08
CA HIS A 644 -23.72 -16.68 -34.51
C HIS A 644 -23.15 -15.28 -34.24
N LEU A 645 -23.63 -14.27 -35.00
CA LEU A 645 -23.35 -12.87 -34.71
C LEU A 645 -24.45 -12.30 -33.82
N MET A 646 -24.11 -12.04 -32.59
CA MET A 646 -25.05 -11.48 -31.62
C MET A 646 -24.89 -9.97 -31.52
N ILE A 647 -25.98 -9.25 -31.47
CA ILE A 647 -26.04 -7.81 -31.27
C ILE A 647 -26.60 -7.57 -29.87
N GLY A 648 -25.79 -6.98 -29.00
CA GLY A 648 -26.16 -6.60 -27.65
C GLY A 648 -26.43 -5.11 -27.53
N ALA A 649 -27.45 -4.73 -26.78
CA ALA A 649 -27.74 -3.36 -26.40
C ALA A 649 -27.81 -3.30 -24.85
N ASP A 650 -26.91 -2.60 -24.23
CA ASP A 650 -26.62 -2.67 -22.80
C ASP A 650 -26.39 -4.14 -22.37
N HIS A 651 -27.29 -4.77 -21.65
CA HIS A 651 -27.16 -6.19 -21.25
C HIS A 651 -28.20 -7.09 -21.91
N ASN A 652 -28.86 -6.58 -22.93
CA ASN A 652 -29.90 -7.36 -23.63
C ASN A 652 -29.38 -7.83 -24.98
N VAL A 653 -29.66 -9.08 -25.36
CA VAL A 653 -29.45 -9.57 -26.72
C VAL A 653 -30.59 -9.07 -27.56
N MET A 654 -30.31 -8.23 -28.56
CA MET A 654 -31.30 -7.66 -29.45
C MET A 654 -31.47 -8.47 -30.70
N ALA A 655 -30.44 -9.17 -31.16
CA ALA A 655 -30.50 -10.05 -32.32
C ALA A 655 -29.42 -11.15 -32.19
N ASP A 656 -29.76 -12.33 -32.71
CA ASP A 656 -28.87 -13.46 -32.96
C ASP A 656 -28.99 -13.80 -34.45
N ILE A 657 -27.90 -13.55 -35.17
CA ILE A 657 -27.87 -13.62 -36.63
C ILE A 657 -26.98 -14.78 -37.04
N ALA A 658 -27.57 -15.80 -37.68
CA ALA A 658 -26.79 -16.89 -38.27
C ALA A 658 -26.05 -16.37 -39.51
N ILE A 659 -24.72 -16.45 -39.48
CA ILE A 659 -23.83 -16.05 -40.57
C ILE A 659 -22.98 -17.23 -41.03
N TYR A 660 -22.73 -17.32 -42.32
CA TYR A 660 -22.04 -18.45 -42.95
C TYR A 660 -20.78 -17.99 -43.67
N GLU A 661 -19.75 -18.83 -43.72
CA GLU A 661 -18.53 -18.56 -44.47
C GLU A 661 -18.81 -18.44 -45.99
N THR A 662 -19.89 -19.03 -46.48
CA THR A 662 -20.29 -19.03 -47.89
C THR A 662 -21.26 -17.92 -48.26
N MET A 663 -21.74 -17.10 -47.30
CA MET A 663 -22.74 -16.09 -47.55
C MET A 663 -22.21 -14.93 -48.38
N GLU A 664 -23.05 -14.42 -49.28
CA GLU A 664 -22.83 -13.10 -49.88
C GLU A 664 -23.06 -12.01 -48.81
N PRO A 665 -22.40 -10.85 -48.95
CA PRO A 665 -22.61 -9.75 -48.01
C PRO A 665 -24.10 -9.40 -47.85
N GLN A 666 -24.55 -9.36 -46.58
CA GLN A 666 -25.94 -9.07 -46.23
C GLN A 666 -26.04 -7.87 -45.31
N GLU A 667 -27.11 -7.11 -45.45
CA GLU A 667 -27.45 -5.95 -44.63
C GLU A 667 -28.48 -6.31 -43.56
N PHE A 668 -28.25 -5.86 -42.34
CA PHE A 668 -29.11 -6.07 -41.20
C PHE A 668 -29.44 -4.74 -40.53
N THR A 669 -30.66 -4.60 -40.03
CA THR A 669 -31.07 -3.46 -39.19
C THR A 669 -31.64 -3.99 -37.90
N VAL A 670 -31.09 -3.55 -36.77
CA VAL A 670 -31.46 -4.04 -35.44
C VAL A 670 -31.86 -2.86 -34.55
N PRO A 671 -32.98 -2.96 -33.81
CA PRO A 671 -33.35 -1.96 -32.82
C PRO A 671 -32.41 -2.03 -31.62
N ILE A 672 -31.93 -0.86 -31.16
CA ILE A 672 -31.05 -0.75 -29.99
C ILE A 672 -31.62 0.16 -28.89
N ASN A 673 -32.81 0.76 -29.13
CA ASN A 673 -33.70 1.40 -28.17
C ASN A 673 -33.03 2.43 -27.23
N GLY A 674 -32.06 3.21 -27.70
CA GLY A 674 -31.41 4.22 -26.90
C GLY A 674 -30.43 3.62 -25.87
N CYS A 675 -29.76 2.53 -26.19
CA CYS A 675 -28.75 1.94 -25.35
C CYS A 675 -27.54 2.88 -25.19
N ASP A 676 -26.81 2.76 -24.09
CA ASP A 676 -25.48 3.39 -23.93
C ASP A 676 -24.42 2.54 -24.59
N GLN A 677 -24.52 1.21 -24.50
CA GLN A 677 -23.54 0.27 -25.02
C GLN A 677 -24.14 -0.58 -26.15
N LEU A 678 -23.50 -0.57 -27.31
CA LEU A 678 -23.78 -1.47 -28.42
C LEU A 678 -22.63 -2.47 -28.59
N ILE A 679 -22.94 -3.76 -28.59
CA ILE A 679 -21.96 -4.85 -28.71
C ILE A 679 -22.23 -5.65 -29.98
N PHE A 680 -21.17 -5.87 -30.76
CA PHE A 680 -21.10 -6.91 -31.79
C PHE A 680 -20.29 -8.06 -31.22
N TRP A 681 -20.86 -9.24 -31.14
CA TRP A 681 -20.24 -10.39 -30.55
C TRP A 681 -20.39 -11.62 -31.47
N LEU A 682 -19.26 -12.22 -31.82
CA LEU A 682 -19.21 -13.44 -32.60
C LEU A 682 -19.01 -14.63 -31.69
N ALA A 683 -20.05 -15.47 -31.56
CA ALA A 683 -19.96 -16.73 -30.80
C ALA A 683 -19.48 -17.84 -31.73
N ASN A 684 -18.36 -18.47 -31.36
CA ASN A 684 -17.84 -19.61 -32.11
C ASN A 684 -18.58 -20.89 -31.68
N THR A 685 -19.43 -21.41 -32.53
CA THR A 685 -20.19 -22.63 -32.25
C THR A 685 -19.62 -23.87 -32.93
N ASN A 686 -18.72 -23.70 -33.91
CA ASN A 686 -18.32 -24.77 -34.83
C ASN A 686 -16.82 -25.06 -34.85
N GLY A 687 -16.00 -24.38 -34.03
CA GLY A 687 -14.56 -24.58 -33.98
C GLY A 687 -13.83 -24.23 -35.29
N THR A 688 -14.45 -23.40 -36.14
CA THR A 688 -13.85 -22.94 -37.40
C THR A 688 -13.07 -21.63 -37.19
N SER A 689 -12.06 -21.38 -38.02
CA SER A 689 -11.32 -20.11 -38.00
C SER A 689 -11.78 -19.24 -39.16
N ALA A 690 -12.83 -18.47 -38.94
CA ALA A 690 -13.39 -17.56 -39.94
C ALA A 690 -13.21 -16.10 -39.52
N LYS A 691 -13.12 -15.18 -40.48
CA LYS A 691 -13.04 -13.74 -40.28
C LYS A 691 -14.25 -13.09 -40.92
N TYR A 692 -15.10 -12.48 -40.11
CA TYR A 692 -16.28 -11.75 -40.58
C TYR A 692 -16.02 -10.25 -40.48
N LEU A 693 -16.21 -9.56 -41.60
CA LEU A 693 -16.15 -8.12 -41.71
C LEU A 693 -17.54 -7.54 -41.47
N ILE A 694 -17.67 -6.66 -40.48
CA ILE A 694 -18.83 -5.83 -40.24
C ILE A 694 -18.48 -4.42 -40.69
N TYR A 695 -19.26 -3.87 -41.64
CA TYR A 695 -18.95 -2.58 -42.26
C TYR A 695 -20.24 -1.83 -42.61
N ASP A 696 -20.12 -0.56 -43.06
CA ASP A 696 -21.24 0.34 -43.27
C ASP A 696 -22.14 0.41 -42.03
N ILE A 697 -21.52 0.58 -40.84
CA ILE A 697 -22.22 0.51 -39.56
C ILE A 697 -22.80 1.88 -39.24
N VAL A 698 -24.08 2.06 -39.44
CA VAL A 698 -24.79 3.33 -39.26
C VAL A 698 -25.78 3.22 -38.09
N VAL A 699 -25.69 4.16 -37.15
CA VAL A 699 -26.65 4.30 -36.07
C VAL A 699 -27.58 5.47 -36.33
N THR A 700 -28.89 5.30 -36.03
CA THR A 700 -29.90 6.35 -36.26
C THR A 700 -30.78 6.55 -35.06
N LYS A 701 -31.31 7.78 -34.88
CA LYS A 701 -32.29 8.12 -33.86
C LYS A 701 -33.70 7.68 -34.23
N GLU A 702 -33.90 7.24 -35.47
CA GLU A 702 -35.22 6.75 -35.92
C GLU A 702 -35.58 5.46 -35.18
N LYS A 703 -36.81 5.44 -34.65
CA LYS A 703 -37.38 4.24 -34.02
C LYS A 703 -37.89 3.31 -35.09
N LEU A 704 -37.42 2.10 -35.10
CA LEU A 704 -38.01 1.05 -35.93
C LEU A 704 -39.43 0.73 -35.45
N PRO A 705 -40.34 0.38 -36.39
CA PRO A 705 -41.66 -0.10 -36.01
C PRO A 705 -41.52 -1.33 -35.11
N THR A 706 -42.34 -1.39 -34.06
CA THR A 706 -42.27 -2.40 -32.97
C THR A 706 -42.62 -3.84 -33.41
N ASN A 707 -42.87 -4.10 -34.67
CA ASN A 707 -43.06 -5.45 -35.21
C ASN A 707 -41.69 -6.09 -35.53
N ILE A 708 -40.96 -6.48 -34.50
CA ILE A 708 -39.80 -7.37 -34.65
C ILE A 708 -40.38 -8.74 -35.06
N PRO A 709 -39.96 -9.36 -36.18
CA PRO A 709 -40.36 -10.71 -36.53
C PRO A 709 -40.08 -11.66 -35.39
N GLU A 710 -41.02 -12.56 -35.09
CA GLU A 710 -40.94 -13.52 -33.97
C GLU A 710 -39.68 -14.41 -34.04
N ALA A 711 -39.06 -14.53 -35.22
CA ALA A 711 -37.79 -15.23 -35.46
C ALA A 711 -36.59 -14.62 -34.73
N PHE A 712 -36.68 -13.39 -34.24
CA PHE A 712 -35.59 -12.68 -33.52
C PHE A 712 -35.82 -12.58 -32.00
N ARG A 713 -36.88 -13.22 -31.49
CA ARG A 713 -37.11 -13.29 -30.04
C ARG A 713 -36.48 -14.57 -29.51
N TYR A 714 -35.40 -14.43 -28.76
CA TYR A 714 -34.97 -15.52 -27.88
C TYR A 714 -36.07 -15.75 -26.83
N PRO A 715 -36.47 -16.99 -26.56
CA PRO A 715 -37.36 -17.25 -25.43
C PRO A 715 -36.63 -16.85 -24.17
N MET A 716 -37.14 -15.85 -23.47
CA MET A 716 -36.70 -15.57 -22.09
C MET A 716 -36.94 -16.86 -21.27
N PRO A 717 -36.02 -17.27 -20.40
CA PRO A 717 -36.34 -18.32 -19.45
C PRO A 717 -37.60 -17.91 -18.70
N GLU A 718 -38.63 -18.79 -18.72
CA GLU A 718 -39.81 -18.60 -17.89
C GLU A 718 -39.34 -18.49 -16.44
N ASP A 719 -39.73 -17.43 -15.75
CA ASP A 719 -39.53 -17.27 -14.33
C ASP A 719 -40.12 -18.51 -13.64
N GLU A 720 -39.29 -19.41 -13.15
CA GLU A 720 -39.73 -20.46 -12.23
C GLU A 720 -40.08 -19.75 -10.91
N GLU A 721 -41.39 -19.71 -10.56
CA GLU A 721 -41.94 -19.20 -9.29
C GLU A 721 -41.32 -19.86 -8.04
#